data_49ff4454d8ea4325d94934769fc78fed
#
_entry.id   49ff4454d8ea4325d94934769fc78fed
#
_cell.length_a   1.000
_cell.length_b   1.000
_cell.length_c   1.000
_cell.angle_alpha   90.00
_cell.angle_beta   90.00
_cell.angle_gamma   90.00
#
_symmetry.space_group_name_H-M   'P 1'
#
loop_
_entity.id
_entity.type
_entity.pdbx_description
1 polymer ?
#
loop_
_entity_poly.entity_id
_entity_poly.type
_entity_poly.pdbx_seq_one_letter_code
_entity_poly.pdbx_strand_id
1 'polypeptide(L)'
;LVVDANSPYRTVTHVASGALYGLDTATDPADSLVEPLHPNTFVQMAPGGSQLPNGESVPGGDALVVAPEAARAGAKVVVRMPDWYPNFPYVWVSWSNWLSAVDTQVKAVLASGDKNISAFELWNEPDWTWDTAAAGPFDAGWARTFNEVRADDPSAVIQGPSYSTFNASWMTTFLTDAKASHTIPNVISWHELDGAASIPGDVAEIKTIEQSLGIKPRPIAIEEYGEPSQVGVPGDLVGYIANFERSGVNNAELAFWNHYGALGDLLTDTGASPNGAYWLYDWYGQMTGNMVTVVPPGTPGVGLDGAASVNPARDKVSVIFGGGADATAVTVHGLGALRLGSQVNVQLQYTPSAGRTTAVAGPITISDTTYAVHGGSLTVPVAMNPTYGYHLVITPASPGSTTSVAGAYTITNLGSGLNLDTQGGGTAPGTLVDQAAADGDRSQAWKLVQAGAGLYRIVNKASGLLLGVSGESTSSGANEPVSRDASTPDQLWQLIPDGDGQAELANYNSGLVLGVTDSSTAAGALTIQWPDGESSGGAGGARVPGRIGSAVHLDGDGEYIAMPNGIVSGLSGDYTVSAWVDPSVNSTWSRLFDFGTGTTDYMFLTISDGTNVRFAITTSGPGGEQQINGTGLLPLNSWSLVTVTVSGTTGTLYVNGTPVGANPDITITPASLGTTTQDWIGRSEYAGDPYLDASVDDFNIYNSALSAAQVATLASGVTGAGNVVDYTFDEAGGTTVIDSSGNGNNGTILSAEPILNFGDLNLDDHLWTLTAS
;
A
#
# COMPACT_ATOMS: atom_id res chain seq x y z
N LEU A 1 14.12 -17.16 3.13
CA LEU A 1 13.15 -17.60 4.14
C LEU A 1 13.38 -19.08 4.46
N VAL A 2 13.41 -19.46 5.73
CA VAL A 2 13.61 -20.85 6.14
C VAL A 2 12.39 -21.37 6.90
N VAL A 3 11.82 -22.49 6.42
CA VAL A 3 10.65 -23.15 7.01
C VAL A 3 11.07 -24.51 7.56
N ASP A 4 10.74 -24.82 8.82
CA ASP A 4 10.86 -26.18 9.38
C ASP A 4 9.48 -26.83 9.49
N ALA A 5 9.11 -27.58 8.48
CA ALA A 5 7.82 -28.25 8.38
C ALA A 5 7.58 -29.34 9.47
N ASN A 6 8.63 -29.71 10.22
CA ASN A 6 8.51 -30.68 11.33
C ASN A 6 8.56 -30.02 12.71
N SER A 7 8.52 -28.70 12.80
CA SER A 7 8.55 -27.92 14.06
C SER A 7 7.23 -27.15 14.27
N PRO A 8 6.12 -27.85 14.62
CA PRO A 8 4.85 -27.19 14.89
C PRO A 8 4.88 -26.45 16.22
N TYR A 9 4.22 -25.26 16.30
CA TYR A 9 4.17 -24.47 17.54
C TYR A 9 2.76 -24.13 18.01
N ARG A 10 1.75 -24.11 17.11
CA ARG A 10 0.33 -23.94 17.46
C ARG A 10 -0.58 -24.48 16.36
N THR A 11 -1.86 -24.70 16.67
CA THR A 11 -2.87 -24.95 15.63
C THR A 11 -3.09 -23.68 14.82
N VAL A 12 -3.38 -23.79 13.53
CA VAL A 12 -3.82 -22.67 12.71
C VAL A 12 -5.08 -22.06 13.31
N THR A 13 -5.08 -20.75 13.55
CA THR A 13 -6.18 -20.04 14.20
C THR A 13 -6.82 -18.96 13.35
N HIS A 14 -6.23 -18.61 12.22
CA HIS A 14 -6.60 -17.48 11.36
C HIS A 14 -6.73 -16.18 12.16
N VAL A 15 -5.81 -15.98 13.13
CA VAL A 15 -5.84 -14.87 14.08
C VAL A 15 -5.89 -13.49 13.41
N ALA A 16 -5.27 -13.33 12.24
CA ALA A 16 -5.19 -12.08 11.51
C ALA A 16 -6.33 -11.86 10.50
N SER A 17 -7.30 -12.78 10.39
CA SER A 17 -8.41 -12.65 9.45
C SER A 17 -9.61 -11.88 10.01
N GLY A 18 -9.46 -11.17 11.12
CA GLY A 18 -10.45 -10.25 11.65
C GLY A 18 -10.46 -8.92 10.89
N ALA A 19 -11.55 -8.17 11.03
CA ALA A 19 -11.64 -6.82 10.49
C ALA A 19 -12.41 -5.88 11.42
N LEU A 20 -11.96 -4.62 11.44
CA LEU A 20 -12.70 -3.51 12.03
C LEU A 20 -13.75 -3.05 11.03
N TYR A 21 -15.02 -2.98 11.42
CA TYR A 21 -16.15 -2.54 10.58
C TYR A 21 -16.21 -3.20 9.19
N GLY A 22 -15.75 -4.45 9.10
CA GLY A 22 -15.65 -5.16 7.83
C GLY A 22 -16.98 -5.63 7.24
N LEU A 23 -18.06 -5.60 7.99
CA LEU A 23 -19.40 -6.04 7.59
C LEU A 23 -20.40 -4.88 7.68
N ASP A 24 -21.25 -4.71 6.66
CA ASP A 24 -22.25 -3.63 6.60
C ASP A 24 -23.64 -4.10 7.00
N THR A 25 -24.10 -5.24 6.50
CA THR A 25 -25.43 -5.78 6.78
C THR A 25 -25.36 -7.24 7.20
N ALA A 26 -26.48 -7.92 7.29
CA ALA A 26 -26.54 -9.36 7.53
C ALA A 26 -26.14 -10.22 6.31
N THR A 27 -25.85 -9.60 5.15
CA THR A 27 -25.55 -10.27 3.88
C THR A 27 -24.60 -9.48 2.98
N ASP A 28 -23.96 -8.44 3.50
CA ASP A 28 -23.05 -7.58 2.75
C ASP A 28 -21.80 -7.27 3.58
N PRO A 29 -20.59 -7.61 3.09
CA PRO A 29 -20.29 -8.26 1.80
C PRO A 29 -20.85 -9.69 1.70
N ALA A 30 -20.99 -10.21 0.46
CA ALA A 30 -21.57 -11.53 0.25
C ALA A 30 -20.79 -12.66 0.97
N ASP A 31 -21.48 -13.67 1.51
CA ASP A 31 -20.88 -14.83 2.18
C ASP A 31 -19.74 -15.46 1.38
N SER A 32 -19.84 -15.50 0.04
CA SER A 32 -18.80 -16.03 -0.85
C SER A 32 -17.48 -15.24 -0.82
N LEU A 33 -17.48 -14.03 -0.30
CA LEU A 33 -16.30 -13.19 -0.11
C LEU A 33 -15.80 -13.23 1.34
N VAL A 34 -16.69 -13.47 2.30
CA VAL A 34 -16.34 -13.50 3.73
C VAL A 34 -15.86 -14.89 4.17
N GLU A 35 -16.62 -15.95 3.83
CA GLU A 35 -16.33 -17.32 4.31
C GLU A 35 -14.94 -17.86 3.93
N PRO A 36 -14.39 -17.60 2.68
CA PRO A 36 -13.06 -18.10 2.32
C PRO A 36 -11.92 -17.57 3.19
N LEU A 37 -12.06 -16.38 3.78
CA LEU A 37 -11.05 -15.76 4.62
C LEU A 37 -10.96 -16.40 6.01
N HIS A 38 -11.93 -17.25 6.39
CA HIS A 38 -12.05 -17.83 7.72
C HIS A 38 -11.86 -16.80 8.85
N PRO A 39 -12.66 -15.71 8.87
CA PRO A 39 -12.49 -14.64 9.83
C PRO A 39 -12.64 -15.16 11.27
N ASN A 40 -11.79 -14.66 12.16
CA ASN A 40 -11.83 -15.02 13.57
C ASN A 40 -12.82 -14.14 14.35
N THR A 41 -12.68 -12.81 14.19
CA THR A 41 -13.43 -11.83 14.96
C THR A 41 -13.66 -10.57 14.12
N PHE A 42 -14.80 -9.92 14.31
CA PHE A 42 -15.10 -8.59 13.85
C PHE A 42 -15.30 -7.65 15.03
N VAL A 43 -14.65 -6.49 15.03
CA VAL A 43 -15.01 -5.38 15.93
C VAL A 43 -16.03 -4.52 15.22
N GLN A 44 -17.21 -4.34 15.82
CA GLN A 44 -18.34 -3.64 15.21
C GLN A 44 -18.95 -2.64 16.18
N MET A 45 -19.63 -1.67 15.61
CA MET A 45 -20.29 -0.60 16.35
C MET A 45 -21.30 -1.16 17.38
N ALA A 46 -21.56 -0.33 18.39
CA ALA A 46 -22.57 -0.61 19.40
C ALA A 46 -23.97 -0.79 18.80
N PRO A 47 -24.77 -1.74 19.31
CA PRO A 47 -26.17 -1.89 18.90
C PRO A 47 -26.96 -0.59 19.06
N GLY A 48 -27.53 -0.09 17.96
CA GLY A 48 -28.22 1.20 17.92
C GLY A 48 -27.28 2.41 18.04
N GLY A 49 -25.98 2.22 17.86
CA GLY A 49 -24.98 3.27 17.80
C GLY A 49 -25.20 4.24 16.63
N SER A 50 -24.55 5.38 16.68
CA SER A 50 -24.70 6.42 15.68
C SER A 50 -23.35 6.92 15.14
N GLN A 51 -22.27 6.18 15.40
CA GLN A 51 -20.94 6.45 14.85
C GLN A 51 -21.01 6.53 13.32
N LEU A 52 -20.27 7.47 12.77
CA LEU A 52 -20.06 7.63 11.32
C LEU A 52 -18.57 7.33 11.03
N PRO A 53 -18.19 6.06 10.81
CA PRO A 53 -16.80 5.69 10.57
C PRO A 53 -16.21 6.45 9.38
N ASN A 54 -15.02 7.00 9.53
CA ASN A 54 -14.30 7.74 8.49
C ASN A 54 -15.14 8.82 7.76
N GLY A 55 -16.17 9.39 8.46
CA GLY A 55 -17.01 10.44 7.88
C GLY A 55 -18.11 9.97 6.93
N GLU A 56 -18.41 8.66 6.92
CA GLU A 56 -19.54 8.11 6.16
C GLU A 56 -20.85 8.84 6.49
N SER A 57 -21.76 8.93 5.52
CA SER A 57 -22.98 9.73 5.64
C SER A 57 -24.08 9.07 6.48
N VAL A 58 -23.96 7.78 6.72
CA VAL A 58 -24.90 6.99 7.52
C VAL A 58 -24.15 6.00 8.40
N PRO A 59 -24.66 5.65 9.60
CA PRO A 59 -24.12 4.55 10.37
C PRO A 59 -24.21 3.27 9.58
N GLY A 60 -23.15 2.46 9.60
CA GLY A 60 -23.15 1.13 9.01
C GLY A 60 -23.74 0.07 9.93
N GLY A 61 -23.46 -1.22 9.65
CA GLY A 61 -23.95 -2.36 10.40
C GLY A 61 -23.44 -2.40 11.83
N ASP A 62 -24.34 -2.28 12.81
CA ASP A 62 -23.98 -2.50 14.19
C ASP A 62 -23.78 -4.01 14.49
N ALA A 63 -23.22 -4.31 15.63
CA ALA A 63 -22.86 -5.67 16.04
C ALA A 63 -24.02 -6.69 15.93
N LEU A 64 -25.27 -6.28 16.16
CA LEU A 64 -26.44 -7.17 16.07
C LEU A 64 -26.94 -7.30 14.63
N VAL A 65 -26.78 -6.28 13.80
CA VAL A 65 -27.12 -6.31 12.38
C VAL A 65 -26.23 -7.32 11.66
N VAL A 66 -24.92 -7.32 11.91
CA VAL A 66 -23.94 -8.16 11.21
C VAL A 66 -23.70 -9.53 11.87
N ALA A 67 -24.14 -9.73 13.12
CA ALA A 67 -23.95 -11.00 13.83
C ALA A 67 -24.37 -12.26 13.06
N PRO A 68 -25.49 -12.27 12.29
CA PRO A 68 -25.88 -13.43 11.51
C PRO A 68 -24.87 -13.80 10.42
N GLU A 69 -24.29 -12.82 9.74
CA GLU A 69 -23.26 -13.04 8.70
C GLU A 69 -21.96 -13.53 9.33
N ALA A 70 -21.46 -12.86 10.35
CA ALA A 70 -20.30 -13.30 11.10
C ALA A 70 -20.47 -14.75 11.61
N ALA A 71 -21.67 -15.12 12.07
CA ALA A 71 -21.95 -16.49 12.50
C ALA A 71 -21.87 -17.53 11.38
N ARG A 72 -22.31 -17.18 10.15
CA ARG A 72 -22.18 -18.07 8.97
C ARG A 72 -20.73 -18.29 8.59
N ALA A 73 -19.93 -17.23 8.66
CA ALA A 73 -18.47 -17.32 8.44
C ALA A 73 -17.71 -17.98 9.61
N GLY A 74 -18.37 -18.33 10.69
CA GLY A 74 -17.75 -18.92 11.88
C GLY A 74 -17.08 -17.91 12.80
N ALA A 75 -17.26 -16.63 12.58
CA ALA A 75 -16.64 -15.54 13.30
C ALA A 75 -17.42 -15.09 14.54
N LYS A 76 -16.69 -14.44 15.43
CA LYS A 76 -17.23 -13.74 16.61
C LYS A 76 -17.37 -12.25 16.29
N VAL A 77 -18.14 -11.55 17.12
CA VAL A 77 -18.28 -10.10 17.08
C VAL A 77 -17.97 -9.52 18.45
N VAL A 78 -17.15 -8.50 18.49
CA VAL A 78 -16.88 -7.63 19.64
C VAL A 78 -17.66 -6.33 19.46
N VAL A 79 -18.35 -5.90 20.51
CA VAL A 79 -19.11 -4.64 20.52
C VAL A 79 -18.18 -3.52 20.96
N ARG A 80 -17.86 -2.57 20.10
CA ARG A 80 -17.18 -1.32 20.43
C ARG A 80 -18.20 -0.35 21.01
N MET A 81 -18.26 -0.28 22.33
CA MET A 81 -19.35 0.42 23.05
C MET A 81 -19.37 1.93 22.84
N PRO A 82 -18.23 2.67 22.74
CA PRO A 82 -18.25 4.13 22.57
C PRO A 82 -18.79 4.58 21.21
N ASP A 83 -18.86 3.71 20.21
CA ASP A 83 -19.49 3.97 18.91
C ASP A 83 -21.01 4.22 19.01
N TRP A 84 -21.54 4.18 20.21
CA TRP A 84 -22.84 4.74 20.55
C TRP A 84 -22.96 6.22 20.17
N TYR A 85 -21.85 6.96 20.27
CA TYR A 85 -21.79 8.38 19.92
C TYR A 85 -21.50 8.58 18.43
N PRO A 86 -22.07 9.67 17.81
CA PRO A 86 -21.96 9.85 16.37
C PRO A 86 -20.59 10.35 15.88
N ASN A 87 -19.78 10.90 16.78
CA ASN A 87 -18.53 11.55 16.41
C ASN A 87 -17.32 10.73 16.87
N PHE A 88 -16.24 10.78 16.10
CA PHE A 88 -14.92 10.35 16.50
C PHE A 88 -13.94 11.53 16.33
N PRO A 89 -13.13 11.91 17.37
CA PRO A 89 -13.18 11.40 18.74
C PRO A 89 -14.52 11.66 19.43
N TYR A 90 -14.85 10.80 20.40
CA TYR A 90 -16.17 10.77 21.05
C TYR A 90 -16.42 12.05 21.85
N VAL A 91 -17.60 12.64 21.71
CA VAL A 91 -18.01 13.81 22.52
C VAL A 91 -18.67 13.34 23.80
N TRP A 92 -17.98 13.52 24.93
CA TRP A 92 -18.51 13.15 26.24
C TRP A 92 -19.73 13.99 26.65
N VAL A 93 -20.80 13.32 27.09
CA VAL A 93 -22.04 13.99 27.51
C VAL A 93 -22.13 14.03 29.04
N SER A 94 -22.21 12.88 29.69
CA SER A 94 -22.23 12.75 31.15
C SER A 94 -22.18 11.28 31.58
N TRP A 95 -21.83 11.03 32.81
CA TRP A 95 -21.86 9.69 33.39
C TRP A 95 -23.25 9.04 33.33
N SER A 96 -24.32 9.79 33.57
CA SER A 96 -25.69 9.25 33.50
C SER A 96 -26.05 8.83 32.08
N ASN A 97 -25.64 9.63 31.08
CA ASN A 97 -25.84 9.31 29.67
C ASN A 97 -25.05 8.05 29.27
N TRP A 98 -23.75 8.01 29.62
CA TRP A 98 -22.88 6.88 29.26
C TRP A 98 -23.37 5.55 29.89
N LEU A 99 -23.63 5.51 31.20
CA LEU A 99 -24.10 4.28 31.85
C LEU A 99 -25.48 3.83 31.33
N SER A 100 -26.35 4.76 30.97
CA SER A 100 -27.62 4.41 30.29
C SER A 100 -27.40 3.82 28.90
N ALA A 101 -26.39 4.29 28.16
CA ALA A 101 -25.99 3.71 26.88
C ALA A 101 -25.43 2.29 27.06
N VAL A 102 -24.55 2.10 28.05
CA VAL A 102 -23.99 0.78 28.43
C VAL A 102 -25.10 -0.22 28.75
N ASP A 103 -26.01 0.15 29.66
CA ASP A 103 -27.18 -0.65 30.04
C ASP A 103 -28.03 -1.04 28.81
N THR A 104 -28.28 -0.08 27.91
CA THR A 104 -29.06 -0.32 26.70
C THR A 104 -28.39 -1.34 25.77
N GLN A 105 -27.09 -1.19 25.54
CA GLN A 105 -26.31 -2.08 24.66
C GLN A 105 -26.23 -3.51 25.21
N VAL A 106 -25.86 -3.65 26.48
CA VAL A 106 -25.77 -4.98 27.13
C VAL A 106 -27.11 -5.69 27.10
N LYS A 107 -28.21 -5.01 27.42
CA LYS A 107 -29.56 -5.57 27.34
C LYS A 107 -29.99 -5.91 25.92
N ALA A 108 -29.61 -5.12 24.93
CA ALA A 108 -29.89 -5.43 23.53
C ALA A 108 -29.18 -6.73 23.11
N VAL A 109 -27.89 -6.89 23.45
CA VAL A 109 -27.13 -8.12 23.18
C VAL A 109 -27.75 -9.33 23.89
N LEU A 110 -28.12 -9.22 25.17
CA LEU A 110 -28.78 -10.30 25.91
C LEU A 110 -30.14 -10.66 25.29
N ALA A 111 -30.88 -9.69 24.81
CA ALA A 111 -32.21 -9.88 24.20
C ALA A 111 -32.15 -10.47 22.79
N SER A 112 -31.12 -10.20 22.01
CA SER A 112 -30.95 -10.73 20.64
C SER A 112 -30.88 -12.26 20.62
N GLY A 113 -30.20 -12.83 21.60
CA GLY A 113 -29.95 -14.27 21.67
C GLY A 113 -28.81 -14.76 20.79
N ASP A 114 -28.09 -13.85 20.12
CA ASP A 114 -26.92 -14.16 19.30
C ASP A 114 -25.80 -14.75 20.17
N LYS A 115 -25.22 -15.85 19.71
CA LYS A 115 -24.23 -16.59 20.50
C LYS A 115 -22.79 -16.24 20.11
N ASN A 116 -22.62 -15.52 19.03
CA ASN A 116 -21.32 -15.12 18.52
C ASN A 116 -20.91 -13.68 18.91
N ILE A 117 -21.77 -12.92 19.61
CA ILE A 117 -21.31 -11.71 20.32
C ILE A 117 -20.41 -12.18 21.47
N SER A 118 -19.11 -11.88 21.37
CA SER A 118 -18.10 -12.52 22.22
C SER A 118 -17.54 -11.63 23.32
N ALA A 119 -17.55 -10.32 23.15
CA ALA A 119 -16.99 -9.38 24.12
C ALA A 119 -17.57 -7.96 23.95
N PHE A 120 -17.37 -7.15 24.99
CA PHE A 120 -17.58 -5.71 24.98
C PHE A 120 -16.25 -5.00 25.15
N GLU A 121 -15.89 -4.17 24.19
CA GLU A 121 -14.81 -3.19 24.25
C GLU A 121 -15.37 -1.91 24.91
N LEU A 122 -14.89 -1.59 26.12
CA LEU A 122 -15.54 -0.56 26.94
C LEU A 122 -15.25 0.87 26.46
N TRP A 123 -14.11 1.08 25.85
CA TRP A 123 -13.71 2.37 25.24
C TRP A 123 -12.67 2.12 24.15
N ASN A 124 -12.57 3.06 23.21
CA ASN A 124 -11.60 3.01 22.12
C ASN A 124 -10.61 4.16 22.24
N GLU A 125 -9.30 3.84 22.21
CA GLU A 125 -8.18 4.79 22.23
C GLU A 125 -8.24 5.82 23.38
N PRO A 126 -8.37 5.34 24.63
CA PRO A 126 -8.57 6.25 25.77
C PRO A 126 -7.40 7.21 26.04
N ASP A 127 -6.22 6.92 25.48
CA ASP A 127 -5.03 7.76 25.60
C ASP A 127 -5.20 9.16 24.98
N TRP A 128 -6.11 9.29 23.98
CA TRP A 128 -6.38 10.58 23.36
C TRP A 128 -7.88 10.90 23.13
N THR A 129 -8.77 9.91 23.16
CA THR A 129 -10.22 10.13 22.97
C THR A 129 -10.98 10.34 24.27
N TRP A 130 -10.41 9.95 25.44
CA TRP A 130 -11.06 10.09 26.73
C TRP A 130 -11.02 11.50 27.28
N ASP A 131 -12.18 12.10 27.53
CA ASP A 131 -12.27 13.44 28.13
C ASP A 131 -12.04 13.40 29.65
N THR A 132 -10.76 13.42 30.04
CA THR A 132 -10.36 13.43 31.45
C THR A 132 -10.93 14.63 32.21
N ALA A 133 -11.13 15.79 31.57
CA ALA A 133 -11.63 16.99 32.24
C ALA A 133 -13.11 16.87 32.63
N ALA A 134 -13.92 16.23 31.78
CA ALA A 134 -15.35 16.07 32.00
C ALA A 134 -15.70 14.73 32.67
N ALA A 135 -15.00 13.64 32.35
CA ALA A 135 -15.30 12.30 32.85
C ALA A 135 -14.45 11.89 34.06
N GLY A 136 -13.34 12.56 34.33
CA GLY A 136 -12.33 12.19 35.34
C GLY A 136 -11.29 11.21 34.78
N PRO A 137 -10.39 10.68 35.63
CA PRO A 137 -9.36 9.74 35.18
C PRO A 137 -9.93 8.49 34.50
N PHE A 138 -9.27 8.02 33.44
CA PHE A 138 -9.74 6.86 32.66
C PHE A 138 -9.88 5.60 33.51
N ASP A 139 -8.90 5.28 34.38
CA ASP A 139 -8.94 4.06 35.22
C ASP A 139 -10.16 4.00 36.13
N ALA A 140 -10.57 5.16 36.67
CA ALA A 140 -11.81 5.28 37.46
C ALA A 140 -13.05 5.13 36.56
N GLY A 141 -13.01 5.65 35.36
CA GLY A 141 -14.03 5.50 34.33
C GLY A 141 -14.18 4.07 33.87
N TRP A 142 -13.05 3.41 33.60
CA TRP A 142 -13.00 1.99 33.30
C TRP A 142 -13.69 1.15 34.36
N ALA A 143 -13.27 1.30 35.63
CA ALA A 143 -13.84 0.52 36.72
C ALA A 143 -15.36 0.75 36.86
N ARG A 144 -15.83 1.95 36.64
CA ARG A 144 -17.26 2.30 36.70
C ARG A 144 -18.04 1.64 35.56
N THR A 145 -17.54 1.70 34.33
CA THR A 145 -18.16 1.09 33.16
C THR A 145 -18.15 -0.45 33.25
N PHE A 146 -17.00 -1.01 33.67
CA PHE A 146 -16.86 -2.44 33.91
C PHE A 146 -17.92 -2.98 34.90
N ASN A 147 -18.14 -2.29 36.03
CA ASN A 147 -19.12 -2.69 37.02
C ASN A 147 -20.56 -2.58 36.51
N GLU A 148 -20.88 -1.60 35.66
CA GLU A 148 -22.19 -1.48 35.01
C GLU A 148 -22.46 -2.65 34.08
N VAL A 149 -21.52 -2.98 33.18
CA VAL A 149 -21.64 -4.17 32.33
C VAL A 149 -21.85 -5.43 33.15
N ARG A 150 -21.09 -5.58 34.25
CA ARG A 150 -21.20 -6.75 35.15
C ARG A 150 -22.47 -6.79 35.97
N ALA A 151 -23.11 -5.66 36.21
CA ALA A 151 -24.41 -5.60 36.89
C ALA A 151 -25.52 -6.12 35.97
N ASP A 152 -25.45 -5.84 34.66
CA ASP A 152 -26.42 -6.30 33.68
C ASP A 152 -26.12 -7.74 33.20
N ASP A 153 -24.85 -8.07 32.97
CA ASP A 153 -24.39 -9.41 32.61
C ASP A 153 -23.16 -9.82 33.43
N PRO A 154 -23.33 -10.56 34.54
CA PRO A 154 -22.21 -11.07 35.33
C PRO A 154 -21.23 -11.96 34.57
N SER A 155 -21.62 -12.48 33.40
CA SER A 155 -20.81 -13.41 32.58
C SER A 155 -20.14 -12.70 31.39
N ALA A 156 -20.44 -11.42 31.12
CA ALA A 156 -19.93 -10.67 30.00
C ALA A 156 -18.40 -10.79 29.88
N VAL A 157 -17.88 -11.04 28.71
CA VAL A 157 -16.44 -10.89 28.41
C VAL A 157 -16.16 -9.42 28.17
N ILE A 158 -15.18 -8.87 28.87
CA ILE A 158 -14.80 -7.46 28.78
C ILE A 158 -13.39 -7.36 28.24
N GLN A 159 -13.21 -6.55 27.22
CA GLN A 159 -12.00 -6.32 26.46
C GLN A 159 -11.52 -4.88 26.64
N GLY A 160 -10.21 -4.67 26.68
CA GLY A 160 -9.59 -3.36 26.83
C GLY A 160 -8.19 -3.43 27.45
N PRO A 161 -7.50 -2.28 27.60
CA PRO A 161 -8.00 -0.91 27.54
C PRO A 161 -8.16 -0.32 26.14
N SER A 162 -7.68 -0.99 25.06
CA SER A 162 -7.78 -0.56 23.66
C SER A 162 -7.07 0.77 23.40
N TYR A 163 -5.83 0.90 23.90
CA TYR A 163 -4.95 2.06 23.59
C TYR A 163 -4.60 2.09 22.11
N SER A 164 -4.46 3.29 21.55
CA SER A 164 -4.11 3.52 20.13
C SER A 164 -2.75 2.95 19.71
N THR A 165 -1.88 2.64 20.67
CA THR A 165 -0.60 1.97 20.48
C THR A 165 -0.20 1.25 21.77
N PHE A 166 0.74 0.29 21.68
CA PHE A 166 1.28 -0.34 22.86
C PHE A 166 2.21 0.63 23.64
N ASN A 167 1.93 0.83 24.92
CA ASN A 167 2.81 1.57 25.82
C ASN A 167 2.92 0.85 27.16
N ALA A 168 4.11 0.33 27.46
CA ALA A 168 4.35 -0.48 28.67
C ALA A 168 4.02 0.26 29.97
N SER A 169 4.26 1.58 30.04
CA SER A 169 3.96 2.39 31.22
C SER A 169 2.47 2.58 31.42
N TRP A 170 1.73 2.85 30.36
CA TRP A 170 0.27 2.98 30.40
C TRP A 170 -0.39 1.66 30.77
N MET A 171 0.01 0.56 30.13
CA MET A 171 -0.47 -0.79 30.43
C MET A 171 -0.17 -1.19 31.88
N THR A 172 1.02 -0.87 32.41
CA THR A 172 1.38 -1.15 33.81
C THR A 172 0.50 -0.39 34.77
N THR A 173 0.26 0.91 34.54
CA THR A 173 -0.60 1.76 35.35
C THR A 173 -2.03 1.23 35.32
N PHE A 174 -2.59 1.05 34.13
CA PHE A 174 -3.96 0.55 33.93
C PHE A 174 -4.19 -0.81 34.65
N LEU A 175 -3.31 -1.79 34.42
CA LEU A 175 -3.46 -3.13 35.02
C LEU A 175 -3.25 -3.12 36.54
N THR A 176 -2.44 -2.18 37.07
CA THR A 176 -2.30 -1.99 38.51
C THR A 176 -3.61 -1.51 39.13
N ASP A 177 -4.22 -0.49 38.54
CA ASP A 177 -5.47 0.10 39.01
C ASP A 177 -6.67 -0.83 38.78
N ALA A 178 -6.73 -1.51 37.65
CA ALA A 178 -7.73 -2.52 37.36
C ALA A 178 -7.64 -3.73 38.33
N LYS A 179 -6.42 -4.12 38.73
CA LYS A 179 -6.22 -5.12 39.75
C LYS A 179 -6.71 -4.65 41.11
N ALA A 180 -6.40 -3.44 41.51
CA ALA A 180 -6.81 -2.86 42.78
C ALA A 180 -8.33 -2.71 42.88
N SER A 181 -9.00 -2.37 41.81
CA SER A 181 -10.47 -2.23 41.73
C SER A 181 -11.23 -3.53 41.42
N HIS A 182 -10.52 -4.65 41.18
CA HIS A 182 -11.09 -5.92 40.75
C HIS A 182 -11.77 -5.90 39.38
N THR A 183 -11.25 -5.07 38.46
CA THR A 183 -11.80 -4.86 37.13
C THR A 183 -10.81 -5.19 36.01
N ILE A 184 -9.90 -6.17 36.26
CA ILE A 184 -8.98 -6.66 35.24
C ILE A 184 -9.79 -7.17 34.03
N PRO A 185 -9.50 -6.72 32.79
CA PRO A 185 -10.20 -7.20 31.60
C PRO A 185 -10.07 -8.71 31.40
N ASN A 186 -11.04 -9.33 30.75
CA ASN A 186 -10.97 -10.73 30.35
C ASN A 186 -10.00 -10.93 29.19
N VAL A 187 -9.93 -9.94 28.29
CA VAL A 187 -9.03 -9.87 27.12
C VAL A 187 -8.30 -8.55 27.20
N ILE A 188 -6.97 -8.57 27.12
CA ILE A 188 -6.16 -7.35 27.05
C ILE A 188 -6.04 -6.95 25.58
N SER A 189 -6.27 -5.65 25.27
CA SER A 189 -6.24 -5.15 23.91
C SER A 189 -5.51 -3.82 23.75
N TRP A 190 -4.98 -3.61 22.55
CA TRP A 190 -4.39 -2.36 22.03
C TRP A 190 -4.35 -2.41 20.51
N HIS A 191 -3.88 -1.32 19.85
CA HIS A 191 -3.73 -1.24 18.40
C HIS A 191 -2.26 -1.39 17.97
N GLU A 192 -2.04 -1.94 16.77
CA GLU A 192 -0.73 -2.12 16.13
C GLU A 192 -0.75 -1.44 14.75
N LEU A 193 -0.75 -0.11 14.76
CA LEU A 193 -0.84 0.73 13.56
C LEU A 193 0.53 1.26 13.07
N ASP A 194 1.62 0.96 13.81
CA ASP A 194 2.98 1.45 13.56
C ASP A 194 3.88 0.40 12.87
N GLY A 195 3.30 -0.64 12.27
CA GLY A 195 4.00 -1.69 11.55
C GLY A 195 4.16 -3.01 12.31
N ALA A 196 4.42 -4.09 11.56
CA ALA A 196 4.41 -5.46 12.10
C ALA A 196 5.60 -5.78 13.03
N ALA A 197 6.67 -5.00 13.00
CA ALA A 197 7.93 -5.32 13.69
C ALA A 197 7.86 -5.21 15.23
N SER A 198 6.99 -4.35 15.75
CA SER A 198 6.78 -4.13 17.20
C SER A 198 6.11 -5.32 17.88
N ILE A 199 5.19 -6.01 17.19
CA ILE A 199 4.28 -7.03 17.72
C ILE A 199 4.96 -8.08 18.62
N PRO A 200 6.07 -8.74 18.23
CA PRO A 200 6.70 -9.73 19.12
C PRO A 200 7.21 -9.15 20.43
N GLY A 201 7.71 -7.90 20.39
CA GLY A 201 8.19 -7.17 21.55
C GLY A 201 7.06 -6.81 22.49
N ASP A 202 5.99 -6.24 21.98
CA ASP A 202 4.83 -5.76 22.73
C ASP A 202 4.07 -6.91 23.39
N VAL A 203 3.89 -8.02 22.66
CA VAL A 203 3.32 -9.24 23.21
C VAL A 203 4.21 -9.88 24.31
N ALA A 204 5.53 -9.80 24.19
CA ALA A 204 6.43 -10.27 25.25
C ALA A 204 6.39 -9.36 26.48
N GLU A 205 6.31 -8.05 26.26
CA GLU A 205 6.30 -7.06 27.34
C GLU A 205 4.99 -7.11 28.13
N ILE A 206 3.82 -7.23 27.49
CA ILE A 206 2.55 -7.36 28.23
C ILE A 206 2.53 -8.63 29.10
N LYS A 207 3.09 -9.74 28.63
CA LYS A 207 3.24 -10.98 29.43
C LYS A 207 4.15 -10.75 30.65
N THR A 208 5.21 -9.94 30.50
CA THR A 208 6.11 -9.55 31.58
C THR A 208 5.40 -8.66 32.61
N ILE A 209 4.60 -7.70 32.15
CA ILE A 209 3.77 -6.84 33.02
C ILE A 209 2.76 -7.69 33.82
N GLU A 210 2.01 -8.60 33.17
CA GLU A 210 1.08 -9.51 33.86
C GLU A 210 1.79 -10.33 34.94
N GLN A 211 2.96 -10.91 34.62
CA GLN A 211 3.75 -11.67 35.57
C GLN A 211 4.19 -10.83 36.76
N SER A 212 4.72 -9.62 36.50
CA SER A 212 5.21 -8.69 37.53
C SER A 212 4.10 -8.27 38.51
N LEU A 213 2.90 -8.07 37.98
CA LEU A 213 1.72 -7.74 38.77
C LEU A 213 1.01 -8.94 39.37
N GLY A 214 1.46 -10.19 39.10
CA GLY A 214 0.81 -11.40 39.54
C GLY A 214 -0.61 -11.56 38.99
N ILE A 215 -0.81 -11.11 37.74
CA ILE A 215 -2.02 -11.34 36.97
C ILE A 215 -1.85 -12.66 36.20
N LYS A 216 -2.90 -13.49 36.17
CA LYS A 216 -2.88 -14.67 35.30
C LYS A 216 -2.92 -14.25 33.85
N PRO A 217 -2.14 -14.89 32.96
CA PRO A 217 -2.12 -14.56 31.54
C PRO A 217 -3.53 -14.46 30.97
N ARG A 218 -3.77 -13.36 30.25
CA ARG A 218 -5.03 -13.08 29.55
C ARG A 218 -4.87 -13.33 28.06
N PRO A 219 -5.94 -13.69 27.35
CA PRO A 219 -5.98 -13.57 25.90
C PRO A 219 -5.61 -12.14 25.46
N ILE A 220 -4.96 -12.04 24.30
CA ILE A 220 -4.56 -10.76 23.71
C ILE A 220 -5.37 -10.55 22.44
N ALA A 221 -5.95 -9.36 22.28
CA ALA A 221 -6.61 -8.89 21.09
C ALA A 221 -5.89 -7.63 20.53
N ILE A 222 -5.77 -7.57 19.23
CA ILE A 222 -5.29 -6.39 18.50
C ILE A 222 -6.45 -5.87 17.66
N GLU A 223 -7.19 -4.90 18.21
CA GLU A 223 -8.49 -4.47 17.66
C GLU A 223 -8.38 -3.64 16.39
N GLU A 224 -7.18 -3.14 16.14
CA GLU A 224 -6.81 -2.47 14.89
C GLU A 224 -5.34 -2.77 14.56
N TYR A 225 -5.08 -3.25 13.35
CA TYR A 225 -3.71 -3.39 12.86
C TYR A 225 -3.61 -2.99 11.39
N GLY A 226 -2.41 -2.66 10.98
CA GLY A 226 -2.08 -2.24 9.64
C GLY A 226 -1.89 -0.74 9.54
N GLU A 227 -0.68 -0.32 9.20
CA GLU A 227 -0.40 1.07 8.87
C GLU A 227 -1.21 1.49 7.64
N PRO A 228 -1.73 2.73 7.56
CA PRO A 228 -2.55 3.18 6.42
C PRO A 228 -1.92 2.98 5.03
N SER A 229 -0.59 3.08 4.95
CA SER A 229 0.17 2.86 3.71
C SER A 229 0.34 1.39 3.33
N GLN A 230 0.14 0.46 4.27
CA GLN A 230 0.38 -0.97 4.10
C GLN A 230 -0.91 -1.77 3.89
N VAL A 231 -2.05 -1.21 4.25
CA VAL A 231 -3.35 -1.83 4.03
C VAL A 231 -3.65 -1.88 2.53
N GLY A 232 -4.00 -3.06 2.03
CA GLY A 232 -4.15 -3.31 0.60
C GLY A 232 -2.86 -3.77 -0.09
N VAL A 233 -1.70 -3.76 0.60
CA VAL A 233 -0.40 -4.21 0.08
C VAL A 233 -0.11 -5.64 0.57
N PRO A 234 -0.27 -6.68 -0.28
CA PRO A 234 -0.14 -8.07 0.17
C PRO A 234 1.23 -8.39 0.79
N GLY A 235 2.31 -7.83 0.23
CA GLY A 235 3.67 -8.06 0.71
C GLY A 235 3.89 -7.62 2.16
N ASP A 236 3.35 -6.48 2.54
CA ASP A 236 3.49 -5.93 3.89
C ASP A 236 2.60 -6.67 4.90
N LEU A 237 1.38 -7.01 4.50
CA LEU A 237 0.42 -7.68 5.39
C LEU A 237 0.86 -9.08 5.83
N VAL A 238 1.75 -9.74 5.09
CA VAL A 238 2.35 -11.01 5.49
C VAL A 238 3.07 -10.90 6.83
N GLY A 239 3.80 -9.79 7.07
CA GLY A 239 4.53 -9.55 8.32
C GLY A 239 3.62 -9.53 9.54
N TYR A 240 2.44 -8.93 9.43
CA TYR A 240 1.43 -8.92 10.48
C TYR A 240 0.90 -10.34 10.77
N ILE A 241 0.45 -11.05 9.73
CA ILE A 241 -0.04 -12.44 9.85
C ILE A 241 1.01 -13.32 10.55
N ALA A 242 2.26 -13.25 10.08
CA ALA A 242 3.36 -14.06 10.61
C ALA A 242 3.63 -13.74 12.09
N ASN A 243 3.65 -12.46 12.48
CA ASN A 243 3.96 -12.06 13.84
C ASN A 243 2.82 -12.31 14.81
N PHE A 244 1.56 -12.17 14.41
CA PHE A 244 0.43 -12.54 15.28
C PHE A 244 0.38 -14.04 15.55
N GLU A 245 0.56 -14.88 14.53
CA GLU A 245 0.63 -16.33 14.72
C GLU A 245 1.81 -16.73 15.59
N ARG A 246 2.98 -16.17 15.34
CA ARG A 246 4.24 -16.47 16.03
C ARG A 246 4.23 -16.03 17.50
N SER A 247 3.63 -14.86 17.80
CA SER A 247 3.59 -14.27 19.15
C SER A 247 2.48 -14.84 20.02
N GLY A 248 1.48 -15.53 19.42
CA GLY A 248 0.39 -16.15 20.12
C GLY A 248 -0.73 -15.19 20.52
N VAL A 249 -0.96 -14.16 19.69
CA VAL A 249 -2.15 -13.30 19.73
C VAL A 249 -3.41 -14.18 19.51
N ASN A 250 -4.53 -13.81 20.08
CA ASN A 250 -5.77 -14.60 20.03
C ASN A 250 -6.71 -14.17 18.92
N ASN A 251 -6.81 -12.89 18.69
CA ASN A 251 -7.52 -12.26 17.55
C ASN A 251 -6.88 -10.93 17.19
N ALA A 252 -6.91 -10.59 15.89
CA ALA A 252 -6.46 -9.31 15.37
C ALA A 252 -7.36 -8.91 14.20
N GLU A 253 -7.72 -7.62 14.18
CA GLU A 253 -8.66 -7.04 13.25
C GLU A 253 -7.94 -6.04 12.36
N LEU A 254 -7.99 -6.27 11.03
CA LEU A 254 -7.44 -5.34 10.05
C LEU A 254 -8.19 -4.01 10.14
N ALA A 255 -7.45 -2.91 10.27
CA ALA A 255 -8.02 -1.59 10.41
C ALA A 255 -8.77 -1.15 9.14
N PHE A 256 -9.84 -0.39 9.33
CA PHE A 256 -10.64 0.20 8.27
C PHE A 256 -10.12 1.62 7.97
N TRP A 257 -9.57 1.82 6.77
CA TRP A 257 -9.00 3.10 6.36
C TRP A 257 -9.74 3.76 5.19
N ASN A 258 -10.43 2.98 4.38
CA ASN A 258 -11.01 3.48 3.15
C ASN A 258 -12.54 3.46 3.19
N HIS A 259 -13.16 2.29 3.15
CA HIS A 259 -14.61 2.17 3.00
C HIS A 259 -15.21 1.24 4.05
N TYR A 260 -16.30 1.69 4.68
CA TYR A 260 -17.07 0.91 5.64
C TYR A 260 -17.71 -0.32 4.97
N GLY A 261 -17.69 -1.47 5.68
CA GLY A 261 -18.30 -2.69 5.17
C GLY A 261 -17.51 -3.42 4.07
N ALA A 262 -16.29 -2.95 3.75
CA ALA A 262 -15.47 -3.49 2.67
C ALA A 262 -14.39 -4.46 3.16
N LEU A 263 -14.65 -5.28 4.17
CA LEU A 263 -13.71 -6.26 4.74
C LEU A 263 -12.33 -5.64 5.08
N GLY A 264 -12.30 -4.44 5.67
CA GLY A 264 -11.04 -3.80 6.04
C GLY A 264 -10.12 -3.54 4.85
N ASP A 265 -10.64 -2.94 3.78
CA ASP A 265 -9.89 -2.61 2.55
C ASP A 265 -9.37 -3.83 1.75
N LEU A 266 -10.02 -4.99 1.87
CA LEU A 266 -9.74 -6.18 1.04
C LEU A 266 -10.61 -6.22 -0.22
N LEU A 267 -11.71 -5.46 -0.25
CA LEU A 267 -12.61 -5.34 -1.39
C LEU A 267 -12.59 -3.92 -1.95
N THR A 268 -12.89 -3.80 -3.24
CA THR A 268 -13.02 -2.50 -3.91
C THR A 268 -14.33 -1.80 -3.50
N ASP A 269 -14.36 -0.48 -3.46
CA ASP A 269 -15.51 0.34 -3.06
C ASP A 269 -16.73 0.13 -3.96
N THR A 270 -16.49 -0.11 -5.26
CA THR A 270 -17.53 -0.31 -6.24
C THR A 270 -17.55 -1.76 -6.71
N GLY A 271 -18.62 -2.49 -6.39
CA GLY A 271 -18.83 -3.84 -6.86
C GLY A 271 -18.25 -4.94 -5.99
N ALA A 272 -17.68 -4.60 -4.83
CA ALA A 272 -17.16 -5.53 -3.84
C ALA A 272 -16.30 -6.64 -4.48
N SER A 273 -15.34 -6.26 -5.33
CA SER A 273 -14.41 -7.19 -5.96
C SER A 273 -13.15 -7.34 -5.11
N PRO A 274 -12.55 -8.54 -5.02
CA PRO A 274 -11.28 -8.73 -4.35
C PRO A 274 -10.17 -7.85 -4.91
N ASN A 275 -9.37 -7.22 -4.03
CA ASN A 275 -8.08 -6.64 -4.38
C ASN A 275 -6.94 -7.65 -4.17
N GLY A 276 -5.67 -7.21 -4.35
CA GLY A 276 -4.52 -8.09 -4.17
C GLY A 276 -4.37 -8.67 -2.76
N ALA A 277 -4.65 -7.87 -1.74
CA ALA A 277 -4.55 -8.31 -0.35
C ALA A 277 -5.61 -9.36 0.02
N TYR A 278 -6.81 -9.30 -0.57
CA TYR A 278 -7.84 -10.32 -0.36
C TYR A 278 -7.30 -11.74 -0.65
N TRP A 279 -6.56 -11.91 -1.73
CA TRP A 279 -6.05 -13.22 -2.13
C TRP A 279 -4.96 -13.75 -1.19
N LEU A 280 -4.20 -12.87 -0.54
CA LEU A 280 -3.30 -13.26 0.55
C LEU A 280 -4.09 -13.85 1.73
N TYR A 281 -5.18 -13.18 2.13
CA TYR A 281 -6.03 -13.65 3.23
C TYR A 281 -6.83 -14.91 2.85
N ASP A 282 -7.23 -15.07 1.59
CA ASP A 282 -7.82 -16.32 1.09
C ASP A 282 -6.83 -17.49 1.20
N TRP A 283 -5.58 -17.30 0.82
CA TRP A 283 -4.54 -18.32 1.04
C TRP A 283 -4.30 -18.62 2.51
N TYR A 284 -4.29 -17.60 3.35
CA TYR A 284 -4.19 -17.78 4.80
C TYR A 284 -5.41 -18.52 5.36
N GLY A 285 -6.60 -18.20 4.90
CA GLY A 285 -7.84 -18.92 5.24
C GLY A 285 -7.81 -20.41 4.83
N GLN A 286 -7.13 -20.77 3.75
CA GLN A 286 -6.96 -22.14 3.30
C GLN A 286 -5.92 -22.93 4.11
N MET A 287 -5.11 -22.31 4.96
CA MET A 287 -4.17 -22.99 5.84
C MET A 287 -4.93 -23.83 6.88
N THR A 288 -4.45 -25.05 7.14
CA THR A 288 -5.07 -25.96 8.09
C THR A 288 -4.02 -26.75 8.86
N GLY A 289 -4.43 -27.33 9.99
CA GLY A 289 -3.55 -28.14 10.82
C GLY A 289 -2.72 -27.30 11.79
N ASN A 290 -1.41 -27.36 11.68
CA ASN A 290 -0.53 -26.64 12.60
C ASN A 290 0.36 -25.65 11.88
N MET A 291 0.50 -24.46 12.45
CA MET A 291 1.57 -23.52 12.11
C MET A 291 2.91 -24.15 12.46
N VAL A 292 3.89 -23.96 11.57
CA VAL A 292 5.25 -24.49 11.72
C VAL A 292 6.26 -23.35 11.72
N THR A 293 7.43 -23.62 12.30
CA THR A 293 8.47 -22.60 12.46
C THR A 293 8.93 -22.01 11.13
N VAL A 294 8.86 -20.70 11.02
CA VAL A 294 9.42 -19.90 9.92
C VAL A 294 10.42 -18.92 10.49
N VAL A 295 11.60 -18.88 9.88
CA VAL A 295 12.69 -17.96 10.27
C VAL A 295 12.95 -17.01 9.10
N PRO A 296 12.58 -15.74 9.23
CA PRO A 296 12.96 -14.73 8.24
C PRO A 296 14.47 -14.46 8.25
N PRO A 297 15.06 -13.94 7.17
CA PRO A 297 16.49 -13.63 7.11
C PRO A 297 16.88 -12.42 7.97
N GLY A 298 15.92 -11.56 8.29
CA GLY A 298 16.08 -10.32 9.06
C GLY A 298 15.22 -10.30 10.32
N THR A 299 14.92 -9.08 10.77
CA THR A 299 13.99 -8.85 11.89
C THR A 299 12.59 -9.26 11.47
N PRO A 300 11.86 -10.09 12.28
CA PRO A 300 10.47 -10.43 11.98
C PRO A 300 9.59 -9.19 11.77
N GLY A 301 8.81 -9.19 10.69
CA GLY A 301 7.96 -8.06 10.31
C GLY A 301 8.67 -6.93 9.58
N VAL A 302 9.95 -7.11 9.19
CA VAL A 302 10.69 -6.14 8.36
C VAL A 302 11.22 -6.86 7.12
N GLY A 303 10.81 -6.41 5.95
CA GLY A 303 11.18 -7.04 4.68
C GLY A 303 10.65 -8.48 4.57
N LEU A 304 11.42 -9.40 4.00
CA LEU A 304 10.99 -10.78 3.77
C LEU A 304 10.60 -11.49 5.07
N ASP A 305 9.33 -11.78 5.20
CA ASP A 305 8.79 -12.62 6.28
C ASP A 305 7.75 -13.61 5.72
N GLY A 306 7.22 -14.51 6.56
CA GLY A 306 6.24 -15.48 6.15
C GLY A 306 5.66 -16.30 7.28
N ALA A 307 4.56 -16.99 6.94
CA ALA A 307 3.89 -17.95 7.80
C ALA A 307 3.71 -19.28 7.06
N ALA A 308 3.80 -20.39 7.76
CA ALA A 308 3.68 -21.71 7.14
C ALA A 308 2.85 -22.66 7.99
N SER A 309 2.13 -23.56 7.33
CA SER A 309 1.35 -24.61 7.99
C SER A 309 1.58 -25.97 7.36
N VAL A 310 1.33 -27.00 8.17
CA VAL A 310 1.25 -28.41 7.73
C VAL A 310 -0.14 -28.92 8.05
N ASN A 311 -0.85 -29.42 7.03
CA ASN A 311 -2.21 -29.93 7.18
C ASN A 311 -2.29 -31.16 8.09
N PRO A 312 -3.49 -31.52 8.59
CA PRO A 312 -3.66 -32.66 9.51
C PRO A 312 -3.25 -34.01 8.88
N ALA A 313 -3.40 -34.17 7.56
CA ALA A 313 -2.98 -35.39 6.83
C ALA A 313 -1.46 -35.51 6.70
N ARG A 314 -0.72 -34.42 6.96
CA ARG A 314 0.73 -34.31 6.80
C ARG A 314 1.21 -34.58 5.38
N ASP A 315 0.43 -34.18 4.39
CA ASP A 315 0.70 -34.33 2.96
C ASP A 315 0.62 -33.00 2.17
N LYS A 316 0.43 -31.87 2.90
CA LYS A 316 0.47 -30.53 2.32
C LYS A 316 1.25 -29.59 3.25
N VAL A 317 2.21 -28.86 2.70
CA VAL A 317 2.83 -27.68 3.31
C VAL A 317 2.33 -26.46 2.55
N SER A 318 1.88 -25.44 3.25
CA SER A 318 1.44 -24.16 2.70
C SER A 318 2.27 -23.05 3.33
N VAL A 319 2.89 -22.20 2.52
CA VAL A 319 3.73 -21.09 2.96
C VAL A 319 3.25 -19.82 2.27
N ILE A 320 2.79 -18.84 3.02
CA ILE A 320 2.61 -17.47 2.54
C ILE A 320 3.83 -16.64 2.92
N PHE A 321 4.30 -15.76 2.05
CA PHE A 321 5.47 -14.91 2.29
C PHE A 321 5.41 -13.66 1.42
N GLY A 322 6.13 -12.60 1.83
CA GLY A 322 6.11 -11.31 1.15
C GLY A 322 7.12 -10.33 1.75
N GLY A 323 7.12 -9.07 1.28
CA GLY A 323 7.98 -7.99 1.77
C GLY A 323 9.46 -8.11 1.36
N GLY A 324 9.83 -9.17 0.63
CA GLY A 324 11.19 -9.36 0.14
C GLY A 324 11.37 -8.73 -1.24
N ALA A 325 12.56 -8.21 -1.50
CA ALA A 325 13.00 -7.72 -2.80
C ALA A 325 14.07 -8.63 -3.40
N ASP A 326 14.29 -8.52 -4.70
CA ASP A 326 15.35 -9.17 -5.45
C ASP A 326 15.33 -10.71 -5.40
N ALA A 327 16.48 -11.31 -5.70
CA ALA A 327 16.65 -12.75 -5.65
C ALA A 327 16.55 -13.29 -4.22
N THR A 328 15.60 -14.16 -3.98
CA THR A 328 15.47 -14.86 -2.71
C THR A 328 15.23 -16.35 -2.89
N ALA A 329 15.12 -17.06 -1.78
CA ALA A 329 14.74 -18.46 -1.81
C ALA A 329 13.95 -18.84 -0.56
N VAL A 330 12.97 -19.73 -0.75
CA VAL A 330 12.27 -20.41 0.34
C VAL A 330 12.86 -21.79 0.50
N THR A 331 13.54 -22.04 1.62
CA THR A 331 14.09 -23.35 1.98
C THR A 331 13.19 -24.04 2.98
N VAL A 332 12.66 -25.20 2.63
CA VAL A 332 11.77 -25.99 3.48
C VAL A 332 12.48 -27.24 3.95
N HIS A 333 12.67 -27.34 5.26
CA HIS A 333 13.23 -28.49 5.97
C HIS A 333 12.12 -29.38 6.55
N GLY A 334 12.49 -30.57 7.01
CA GLY A 334 11.59 -31.47 7.73
C GLY A 334 10.61 -32.26 6.86
N LEU A 335 10.68 -32.14 5.54
CA LEU A 335 9.77 -32.81 4.59
C LEU A 335 9.82 -34.33 4.67
N GLY A 336 10.98 -34.91 5.04
CA GLY A 336 11.14 -36.36 5.21
C GLY A 336 10.28 -36.98 6.34
N ALA A 337 9.78 -36.15 7.26
CA ALA A 337 8.87 -36.57 8.32
C ALA A 337 7.39 -36.50 7.90
N LEU A 338 7.10 -35.99 6.71
CA LEU A 338 5.74 -35.82 6.15
C LEU A 338 5.39 -36.96 5.17
N ARG A 339 4.15 -36.99 4.73
CA ARG A 339 3.65 -38.01 3.76
C ARG A 339 3.75 -37.52 2.32
N LEU A 340 4.87 -36.89 1.96
CA LEU A 340 5.06 -36.24 0.66
C LEU A 340 5.82 -37.14 -0.34
N GLY A 341 6.69 -38.01 0.15
CA GLY A 341 7.56 -38.84 -0.73
C GLY A 341 8.92 -38.19 -1.04
N SER A 342 9.67 -38.82 -1.93
CA SER A 342 10.99 -38.32 -2.36
C SER A 342 10.93 -37.33 -3.53
N GLN A 343 9.79 -37.20 -4.15
CA GLN A 343 9.45 -36.18 -5.13
C GLN A 343 8.13 -35.52 -4.71
N VAL A 344 8.06 -34.21 -4.84
CA VAL A 344 6.93 -33.41 -4.47
C VAL A 344 6.51 -32.51 -5.60
N ASN A 345 5.24 -32.21 -5.70
CA ASN A 345 4.77 -31.11 -6.53
C ASN A 345 4.90 -29.81 -5.74
N VAL A 346 5.43 -28.78 -6.39
CA VAL A 346 5.58 -27.43 -5.82
C VAL A 346 4.89 -26.45 -6.73
N GLN A 347 3.83 -25.84 -6.23
CA GLN A 347 3.16 -24.72 -6.86
C GLN A 347 3.60 -23.42 -6.20
N LEU A 348 4.05 -22.46 -7.00
CA LEU A 348 4.39 -21.10 -6.60
C LEU A 348 3.43 -20.14 -7.29
N GLN A 349 2.77 -19.32 -6.52
CA GLN A 349 1.83 -18.30 -6.98
C GLN A 349 2.19 -16.95 -6.37
N TYR A 350 1.70 -15.87 -6.98
CA TYR A 350 1.71 -14.53 -6.38
C TYR A 350 0.35 -13.84 -6.51
N THR A 351 0.12 -12.83 -5.68
CA THR A 351 -0.93 -11.85 -5.83
C THR A 351 -0.29 -10.47 -5.86
N PRO A 352 -0.58 -9.66 -6.89
CA PRO A 352 0.02 -8.34 -7.03
C PRO A 352 -0.59 -7.34 -6.05
N SER A 353 0.14 -6.26 -5.78
CA SER A 353 -0.38 -5.07 -5.15
C SER A 353 -0.88 -4.10 -6.24
N ALA A 354 -2.19 -3.98 -6.37
CA ALA A 354 -2.84 -3.12 -7.36
C ALA A 354 -3.59 -1.94 -6.71
N GLY A 355 -3.30 -1.67 -5.42
CA GLY A 355 -4.02 -0.67 -4.63
C GLY A 355 -5.30 -1.20 -3.96
N ARG A 356 -5.79 -0.44 -2.97
CA ARG A 356 -6.96 -0.81 -2.17
C ARG A 356 -8.23 -0.93 -3.00
N THR A 357 -8.39 -0.04 -3.98
CA THR A 357 -9.61 0.13 -4.77
C THR A 357 -9.57 -0.57 -6.12
N THR A 358 -8.46 -1.22 -6.47
CA THR A 358 -8.28 -1.90 -7.74
C THR A 358 -8.54 -3.40 -7.60
N ALA A 359 -9.43 -3.92 -8.45
CA ALA A 359 -9.76 -5.34 -8.44
C ALA A 359 -8.62 -6.19 -9.00
N VAL A 360 -8.32 -7.30 -8.33
CA VAL A 360 -7.42 -8.35 -8.81
C VAL A 360 -8.23 -9.63 -9.00
N ALA A 361 -8.25 -10.13 -10.23
CA ALA A 361 -9.12 -11.25 -10.62
C ALA A 361 -8.80 -12.58 -9.89
N GLY A 362 -7.55 -12.77 -9.49
CA GLY A 362 -7.11 -13.96 -8.75
C GLY A 362 -5.60 -14.08 -8.70
N PRO A 363 -5.12 -15.06 -7.94
CA PRO A 363 -3.68 -15.37 -7.89
C PRO A 363 -3.14 -15.84 -9.25
N ILE A 364 -1.89 -15.48 -9.53
CA ILE A 364 -1.19 -15.86 -10.75
C ILE A 364 -0.18 -16.97 -10.42
N THR A 365 -0.15 -18.01 -11.22
CA THR A 365 0.76 -19.14 -11.01
C THR A 365 2.07 -18.92 -11.76
N ILE A 366 3.17 -18.72 -11.02
CA ILE A 366 4.52 -18.60 -11.56
C ILE A 366 5.03 -19.97 -12.03
N SER A 367 4.87 -21.01 -11.21
CA SER A 367 5.32 -22.36 -11.54
C SER A 367 4.51 -23.42 -10.81
N ASP A 368 4.35 -24.57 -11.47
CA ASP A 368 3.77 -25.79 -10.90
C ASP A 368 4.61 -26.98 -11.40
N THR A 369 5.62 -27.37 -10.62
CA THR A 369 6.66 -28.31 -11.07
C THR A 369 7.03 -29.31 -9.99
N THR A 370 7.65 -30.41 -10.45
CA THR A 370 8.11 -31.48 -9.55
C THR A 370 9.54 -31.25 -9.09
N TYR A 371 9.75 -31.32 -7.79
CA TYR A 371 11.04 -31.22 -7.12
C TYR A 371 11.46 -32.55 -6.48
N ALA A 372 12.75 -32.82 -6.49
CA ALA A 372 13.32 -33.89 -5.68
C ALA A 372 13.58 -33.36 -4.25
N VAL A 373 13.17 -34.12 -3.24
CA VAL A 373 13.47 -33.86 -1.85
C VAL A 373 14.81 -34.47 -1.47
N HIS A 374 15.82 -33.66 -1.17
CA HIS A 374 17.17 -34.09 -0.80
C HIS A 374 17.41 -33.94 0.71
N GLY A 375 17.68 -35.06 1.37
CA GLY A 375 17.91 -35.02 2.83
C GLY A 375 16.72 -34.51 3.65
N GLY A 376 15.50 -34.62 3.11
CA GLY A 376 14.28 -34.11 3.75
C GLY A 376 14.08 -32.60 3.56
N SER A 377 14.78 -31.99 2.60
CA SER A 377 14.70 -30.55 2.33
C SER A 377 14.58 -30.26 0.84
N LEU A 378 14.04 -29.10 0.52
CA LEU A 378 14.09 -28.49 -0.81
C LEU A 378 14.26 -26.98 -0.71
N THR A 379 14.74 -26.35 -1.77
CA THR A 379 14.85 -24.90 -1.90
C THR A 379 14.19 -24.45 -3.20
N VAL A 380 13.31 -23.46 -3.10
CA VAL A 380 12.60 -22.85 -4.23
C VAL A 380 13.11 -21.43 -4.38
N PRO A 381 13.78 -21.11 -5.49
CA PRO A 381 14.20 -19.74 -5.79
C PRO A 381 13.00 -18.91 -6.24
N VAL A 382 12.98 -17.64 -5.86
CA VAL A 382 11.91 -16.69 -6.22
C VAL A 382 12.55 -15.32 -6.51
N ALA A 383 12.25 -14.75 -7.68
CA ALA A 383 12.41 -13.31 -7.91
C ALA A 383 11.20 -12.61 -7.29
N MET A 384 11.43 -11.65 -6.41
CA MET A 384 10.37 -11.04 -5.61
C MET A 384 10.20 -9.56 -5.91
N ASN A 385 8.93 -9.15 -6.01
CA ASN A 385 8.51 -7.78 -5.83
C ASN A 385 8.14 -7.59 -4.34
N PRO A 386 8.62 -6.53 -3.66
CA PRO A 386 8.44 -6.36 -2.21
C PRO A 386 6.98 -6.16 -1.80
N THR A 387 6.13 -5.65 -2.68
CA THR A 387 4.72 -5.39 -2.37
C THR A 387 3.80 -6.57 -2.64
N TYR A 388 4.29 -7.60 -3.38
CA TYR A 388 3.48 -8.76 -3.73
C TYR A 388 3.42 -9.78 -2.59
N GLY A 389 2.28 -10.43 -2.47
CA GLY A 389 2.13 -11.63 -1.65
C GLY A 389 2.42 -12.88 -2.46
N TYR A 390 3.11 -13.84 -1.87
CA TYR A 390 3.47 -15.11 -2.52
C TYR A 390 2.92 -16.30 -1.74
N HIS A 391 2.58 -17.36 -2.48
CA HIS A 391 2.11 -18.61 -1.91
C HIS A 391 2.85 -19.79 -2.49
N LEU A 392 3.50 -20.57 -1.64
CA LEU A 392 4.17 -21.81 -1.98
C LEU A 392 3.40 -22.99 -1.39
N VAL A 393 2.96 -23.91 -2.24
CA VAL A 393 2.26 -25.12 -1.84
C VAL A 393 3.07 -26.34 -2.24
N ILE A 394 3.35 -27.22 -1.26
CA ILE A 394 4.06 -28.49 -1.48
C ILE A 394 3.10 -29.63 -1.20
N THR A 395 2.94 -30.51 -2.19
CA THR A 395 2.07 -31.70 -2.13
C THR A 395 2.81 -32.94 -2.69
N PRO A 396 2.32 -34.17 -2.48
CA PRO A 396 2.86 -35.34 -3.12
C PRO A 396 2.87 -35.19 -4.65
N ALA A 397 3.96 -35.58 -5.31
CA ALA A 397 4.03 -35.55 -6.77
C ALA A 397 2.94 -36.41 -7.41
N SER A 398 2.19 -35.82 -8.33
CA SER A 398 1.25 -36.55 -9.17
C SER A 398 1.95 -37.02 -10.45
N PRO A 399 1.68 -38.24 -10.96
CA PRO A 399 2.22 -38.69 -12.24
C PRO A 399 1.72 -37.79 -13.38
N GLY A 400 2.60 -37.03 -14.00
CA GLY A 400 2.29 -36.22 -15.18
C GLY A 400 2.32 -34.71 -15.05
N SER A 401 2.62 -34.16 -13.86
CA SER A 401 2.79 -32.69 -13.67
C SER A 401 4.20 -32.26 -14.08
N THR A 402 4.37 -31.75 -15.30
CA THR A 402 5.57 -31.00 -15.74
C THR A 402 5.14 -29.99 -16.81
N THR A 403 4.88 -28.77 -16.41
CA THR A 403 4.85 -27.65 -17.34
C THR A 403 6.25 -27.04 -17.41
N SER A 404 7.10 -27.55 -18.30
CA SER A 404 8.37 -26.92 -18.67
C SER A 404 8.15 -26.17 -19.98
N VAL A 405 8.37 -24.87 -19.98
CA VAL A 405 8.42 -24.04 -21.19
C VAL A 405 9.82 -24.07 -21.84
N ALA A 406 10.68 -25.01 -21.49
CA ALA A 406 11.97 -25.15 -22.14
C ALA A 406 11.78 -25.44 -23.65
N GLY A 407 12.40 -24.65 -24.51
CA GLY A 407 12.20 -24.72 -25.96
C GLY A 407 12.93 -23.61 -26.70
N ALA A 408 12.65 -23.52 -28.00
CA ALA A 408 13.13 -22.44 -28.84
C ALA A 408 11.96 -21.50 -29.19
N TYR A 409 12.18 -20.19 -29.06
CA TYR A 409 11.16 -19.18 -29.19
C TYR A 409 11.66 -17.95 -29.96
N THR A 410 10.75 -17.29 -30.64
CA THR A 410 10.82 -15.85 -30.88
C THR A 410 10.09 -15.17 -29.73
N ILE A 411 10.69 -14.14 -29.15
CA ILE A 411 10.18 -13.38 -28.01
C ILE A 411 9.79 -12.02 -28.54
N THR A 412 8.51 -11.68 -28.52
CA THR A 412 7.94 -10.47 -29.13
C THR A 412 7.35 -9.58 -28.08
N ASN A 413 7.75 -8.31 -28.03
CA ASN A 413 7.21 -7.31 -27.12
C ASN A 413 5.75 -6.99 -27.48
N LEU A 414 4.87 -6.89 -26.50
CA LEU A 414 3.44 -6.67 -26.72
C LEU A 414 3.17 -5.24 -27.21
N GLY A 415 3.78 -4.24 -26.58
CA GLY A 415 3.56 -2.83 -26.90
C GLY A 415 4.04 -2.40 -28.27
N SER A 416 5.19 -2.95 -28.73
CA SER A 416 5.78 -2.58 -30.03
C SER A 416 5.48 -3.58 -31.15
N GLY A 417 5.18 -4.84 -30.82
CA GLY A 417 5.11 -5.94 -31.79
C GLY A 417 6.45 -6.33 -32.40
N LEU A 418 7.57 -5.84 -31.84
CA LEU A 418 8.94 -6.10 -32.31
C LEU A 418 9.55 -7.30 -31.55
N ASN A 419 10.51 -7.97 -32.21
CA ASN A 419 11.20 -9.13 -31.63
C ASN A 419 12.41 -8.72 -30.80
N LEU A 420 12.67 -9.42 -29.73
CA LEU A 420 13.91 -9.37 -28.97
C LEU A 420 15.07 -9.81 -29.87
N ASP A 421 16.08 -8.97 -30.06
CA ASP A 421 17.21 -9.21 -30.95
C ASP A 421 18.54 -8.83 -30.28
N THR A 422 19.63 -9.41 -30.73
CA THR A 422 20.96 -8.88 -30.41
C THR A 422 21.29 -7.70 -31.33
N GLN A 423 21.66 -6.57 -30.77
CA GLN A 423 21.85 -5.31 -31.50
C GLN A 423 22.69 -5.50 -32.76
N GLY A 424 22.08 -5.21 -33.92
CA GLY A 424 22.69 -5.38 -35.24
C GLY A 424 23.05 -6.83 -35.58
N GLY A 425 22.38 -7.84 -35.00
CA GLY A 425 22.68 -9.26 -35.20
C GLY A 425 24.01 -9.68 -34.57
N GLY A 426 24.52 -8.93 -33.59
CA GLY A 426 25.83 -9.15 -32.98
C GLY A 426 25.94 -10.48 -32.24
N THR A 427 27.11 -11.15 -32.35
CA THR A 427 27.36 -12.46 -31.73
C THR A 427 28.51 -12.45 -30.72
N ALA A 428 29.09 -11.29 -30.44
CA ALA A 428 30.17 -11.14 -29.47
C ALA A 428 29.64 -11.01 -28.05
N PRO A 429 30.36 -11.53 -27.01
CA PRO A 429 30.02 -11.24 -25.63
C PRO A 429 30.03 -9.73 -25.35
N GLY A 430 29.02 -9.23 -24.64
CA GLY A 430 28.80 -7.81 -24.39
C GLY A 430 27.94 -7.10 -25.47
N THR A 431 27.49 -7.82 -26.50
CA THR A 431 26.49 -7.24 -27.44
C THR A 431 25.20 -6.97 -26.67
N LEU A 432 24.72 -5.73 -26.73
CA LEU A 432 23.45 -5.33 -26.13
C LEU A 432 22.26 -6.00 -26.85
N VAL A 433 21.16 -6.08 -26.19
CA VAL A 433 19.91 -6.59 -26.74
C VAL A 433 18.98 -5.40 -27.00
N ASP A 434 18.29 -5.45 -28.11
CA ASP A 434 17.32 -4.44 -28.56
C ASP A 434 16.04 -5.11 -29.07
N GLN A 435 15.10 -4.31 -29.52
CA GLN A 435 13.95 -4.81 -30.25
C GLN A 435 14.06 -4.49 -31.72
N ALA A 436 13.73 -5.45 -32.61
CA ALA A 436 13.84 -5.31 -34.05
C ALA A 436 12.63 -5.88 -34.80
N ALA A 437 12.40 -5.37 -36.02
CA ALA A 437 11.37 -5.93 -36.88
C ALA A 437 11.69 -7.41 -37.22
N ALA A 438 10.66 -8.23 -37.32
CA ALA A 438 10.81 -9.65 -37.63
C ALA A 438 11.46 -9.84 -39.00
N ASP A 439 12.64 -10.44 -39.06
CA ASP A 439 13.39 -10.72 -40.27
C ASP A 439 13.71 -12.19 -40.48
N GLY A 440 13.46 -13.04 -39.45
CA GLY A 440 13.72 -14.46 -39.44
C GLY A 440 15.18 -14.85 -39.17
N ASP A 441 16.01 -13.88 -38.77
CA ASP A 441 17.39 -14.15 -38.41
C ASP A 441 17.51 -14.90 -37.07
N ARG A 442 18.62 -15.65 -36.94
CA ARG A 442 18.85 -16.43 -35.71
C ARG A 442 19.18 -15.56 -34.49
N SER A 443 19.52 -14.31 -34.70
CA SER A 443 19.72 -13.30 -33.63
C SER A 443 18.41 -13.04 -32.86
N GLN A 444 17.25 -13.17 -33.54
CA GLN A 444 15.91 -13.04 -32.97
C GLN A 444 15.35 -14.35 -32.40
N ALA A 445 16.12 -15.41 -32.47
CA ALA A 445 15.68 -16.73 -31.97
C ALA A 445 16.39 -17.07 -30.65
N TRP A 446 15.62 -17.39 -29.65
CA TRP A 446 16.07 -17.61 -28.29
C TRP A 446 15.71 -19.04 -27.83
N LYS A 447 16.55 -19.65 -27.03
CA LYS A 447 16.28 -20.96 -26.43
C LYS A 447 16.19 -20.80 -24.91
N LEU A 448 15.06 -21.15 -24.35
CA LEU A 448 14.87 -21.28 -22.93
C LEU A 448 15.40 -22.65 -22.47
N VAL A 449 16.38 -22.62 -21.59
CA VAL A 449 17.00 -23.78 -20.98
C VAL A 449 16.73 -23.78 -19.51
N GLN A 450 15.98 -24.76 -19.03
CA GLN A 450 15.66 -24.86 -17.60
C GLN A 450 16.96 -24.98 -16.78
N ALA A 451 17.12 -24.12 -15.79
CA ALA A 451 18.29 -24.02 -14.92
C ALA A 451 17.98 -24.33 -13.44
N GLY A 452 16.70 -24.43 -13.13
CA GLY A 452 16.13 -24.75 -11.83
C GLY A 452 14.63 -24.84 -11.98
N ALA A 453 13.90 -25.14 -10.92
CA ALA A 453 12.45 -25.12 -11.01
C ALA A 453 11.96 -23.66 -11.07
N GLY A 454 11.25 -23.34 -12.15
CA GLY A 454 10.79 -21.98 -12.43
C GLY A 454 11.85 -21.02 -12.96
N LEU A 455 13.14 -21.43 -13.05
CA LEU A 455 14.22 -20.60 -13.59
C LEU A 455 14.73 -21.08 -14.94
N TYR A 456 15.06 -20.16 -15.81
CA TYR A 456 15.54 -20.41 -17.16
C TYR A 456 16.80 -19.59 -17.45
N ARG A 457 17.68 -20.17 -18.27
CA ARG A 457 18.66 -19.42 -19.04
C ARG A 457 18.09 -19.13 -20.41
N ILE A 458 18.20 -17.90 -20.86
CA ILE A 458 17.72 -17.45 -22.17
C ILE A 458 18.93 -17.37 -23.09
N VAL A 459 19.04 -18.31 -24.01
CA VAL A 459 20.21 -18.50 -24.88
C VAL A 459 19.92 -18.00 -26.29
N ASN A 460 20.67 -17.00 -26.77
CA ASN A 460 20.57 -16.56 -28.15
C ASN A 460 21.04 -17.63 -29.14
N LYS A 461 20.24 -17.95 -30.15
CA LYS A 461 20.56 -19.08 -31.09
C LYS A 461 21.64 -18.74 -32.13
N ALA A 462 21.92 -17.47 -32.39
CA ALA A 462 22.99 -17.06 -33.29
C ALA A 462 24.37 -17.14 -32.62
N SER A 463 24.47 -16.65 -31.41
CA SER A 463 25.72 -16.53 -30.67
C SER A 463 25.98 -17.66 -29.70
N GLY A 464 24.94 -18.36 -29.20
CA GLY A 464 25.03 -19.31 -28.10
C GLY A 464 25.31 -18.64 -26.73
N LEU A 465 25.24 -17.34 -26.65
CA LEU A 465 25.44 -16.55 -25.41
C LEU A 465 24.13 -16.42 -24.65
N LEU A 466 24.25 -16.12 -23.35
CA LEU A 466 23.13 -15.98 -22.42
C LEU A 466 22.73 -14.50 -22.30
N LEU A 467 21.43 -14.23 -22.29
CA LEU A 467 20.88 -12.95 -21.83
C LEU A 467 21.20 -12.79 -20.36
N GLY A 468 21.72 -11.66 -19.96
CA GLY A 468 22.03 -11.30 -18.57
C GLY A 468 22.03 -9.80 -18.39
N VAL A 469 22.32 -9.34 -17.17
CA VAL A 469 22.32 -7.92 -16.83
C VAL A 469 23.74 -7.38 -16.77
N SER A 470 23.98 -6.19 -17.33
CA SER A 470 25.30 -5.58 -17.37
C SER A 470 25.89 -5.36 -15.98
N GLY A 471 27.07 -5.99 -15.74
CA GLY A 471 27.79 -5.85 -14.47
C GLY A 471 27.08 -6.50 -13.27
N GLU A 472 26.18 -7.45 -13.50
CA GLU A 472 25.37 -8.10 -12.45
C GLU A 472 24.57 -7.05 -11.63
N SER A 473 24.17 -5.93 -12.28
CA SER A 473 23.47 -4.82 -11.62
C SER A 473 22.10 -5.26 -11.09
N THR A 474 21.71 -4.74 -9.94
CA THR A 474 20.35 -4.83 -9.39
C THR A 474 19.59 -3.51 -9.52
N SER A 475 20.17 -2.51 -10.20
CA SER A 475 19.54 -1.19 -10.37
C SER A 475 18.66 -1.14 -11.60
N SER A 476 17.55 -0.42 -11.52
CA SER A 476 16.69 -0.05 -12.66
C SER A 476 17.50 0.64 -13.77
N GLY A 477 17.09 0.45 -15.01
CA GLY A 477 17.72 1.04 -16.18
C GLY A 477 19.04 0.36 -16.62
N ALA A 478 19.46 -0.72 -15.97
CA ALA A 478 20.64 -1.44 -16.42
C ALA A 478 20.37 -2.20 -17.72
N ASN A 479 21.27 -2.05 -18.69
CA ASN A 479 21.18 -2.72 -20.00
C ASN A 479 21.39 -4.24 -19.88
N GLU A 480 20.85 -4.95 -20.86
CA GLU A 480 20.89 -6.41 -20.94
C GLU A 480 21.73 -6.88 -22.14
N PRO A 481 22.98 -7.23 -21.91
CA PRO A 481 23.83 -7.80 -22.96
C PRO A 481 23.67 -9.32 -23.06
N VAL A 482 24.06 -9.89 -24.19
CA VAL A 482 24.37 -11.33 -24.25
C VAL A 482 25.82 -11.58 -23.81
N SER A 483 26.01 -12.53 -22.92
CA SER A 483 27.31 -12.82 -22.30
C SER A 483 27.61 -14.33 -22.26
N ARG A 484 28.86 -14.69 -21.94
CA ARG A 484 29.22 -16.09 -21.69
C ARG A 484 28.57 -16.60 -20.40
N ASP A 485 28.30 -17.88 -20.33
CA ASP A 485 27.82 -18.51 -19.08
C ASP A 485 28.87 -18.30 -17.98
N ALA A 486 28.53 -17.46 -17.02
CA ALA A 486 29.30 -17.19 -15.81
C ALA A 486 28.73 -17.94 -14.60
N SER A 487 27.58 -18.58 -14.77
CA SER A 487 26.82 -19.23 -13.70
C SER A 487 26.41 -18.25 -12.58
N THR A 488 26.19 -16.99 -12.92
CA THR A 488 25.78 -15.91 -12.01
C THR A 488 24.25 -15.75 -12.00
N PRO A 489 23.67 -15.23 -10.92
CA PRO A 489 22.21 -15.05 -10.80
C PRO A 489 21.59 -14.12 -11.86
N ASP A 490 22.31 -13.11 -12.34
CA ASP A 490 21.88 -12.15 -13.38
C ASP A 490 21.58 -12.82 -14.75
N GLN A 491 22.04 -14.05 -14.96
CA GLN A 491 21.79 -14.85 -16.15
C GLN A 491 20.62 -15.84 -15.99
N LEU A 492 19.91 -15.75 -14.87
CA LEU A 492 18.74 -16.57 -14.57
C LEU A 492 17.48 -15.71 -14.61
N TRP A 493 16.46 -16.25 -15.26
CA TRP A 493 15.20 -15.54 -15.51
C TRP A 493 14.02 -16.40 -15.05
N GLN A 494 13.05 -15.77 -14.44
CA GLN A 494 11.76 -16.37 -14.11
C GLN A 494 10.72 -15.86 -15.11
N LEU A 495 9.88 -16.73 -15.64
CA LEU A 495 8.74 -16.33 -16.45
C LEU A 495 7.55 -16.16 -15.53
N ILE A 496 6.94 -15.00 -15.56
CA ILE A 496 5.75 -14.64 -14.80
C ILE A 496 4.61 -14.48 -15.80
N PRO A 497 3.70 -15.48 -15.94
CA PRO A 497 2.59 -15.39 -16.88
C PRO A 497 1.58 -14.31 -16.45
N ASP A 498 1.05 -13.53 -17.40
CA ASP A 498 0.00 -12.55 -17.17
C ASP A 498 -1.44 -13.12 -17.20
N GLY A 499 -1.60 -14.35 -17.63
CA GLY A 499 -2.89 -15.03 -17.76
C GLY A 499 -3.48 -15.00 -19.17
N ASP A 500 -3.04 -14.10 -20.07
CA ASP A 500 -3.53 -13.95 -21.45
C ASP A 500 -2.60 -14.54 -22.52
N GLY A 501 -1.59 -15.26 -22.08
CA GLY A 501 -0.63 -15.95 -22.96
C GLY A 501 0.65 -15.17 -23.22
N GLN A 502 0.82 -14.01 -22.61
CA GLN A 502 2.05 -13.28 -22.46
C GLN A 502 2.74 -13.65 -21.15
N ALA A 503 3.97 -13.19 -20.98
CA ALA A 503 4.72 -13.33 -19.75
C ALA A 503 5.70 -12.17 -19.59
N GLU A 504 5.97 -11.80 -18.35
CA GLU A 504 7.14 -11.02 -17.98
C GLU A 504 8.35 -11.93 -17.81
N LEU A 505 9.52 -11.38 -18.04
CA LEU A 505 10.80 -12.04 -17.86
C LEU A 505 11.54 -11.37 -16.71
N ALA A 506 11.30 -11.85 -15.47
CA ALA A 506 11.93 -11.30 -14.28
C ALA A 506 13.36 -11.83 -14.11
N ASN A 507 14.31 -10.92 -13.92
CA ASN A 507 15.69 -11.29 -13.63
C ASN A 507 15.82 -11.83 -12.20
N TYR A 508 16.40 -13.00 -12.04
CA TYR A 508 16.49 -13.63 -10.70
C TYR A 508 17.41 -12.87 -9.75
N ASN A 509 18.43 -12.14 -10.25
CA ASN A 509 19.34 -11.40 -9.40
C ASN A 509 18.71 -10.14 -8.80
N SER A 510 17.91 -9.41 -9.61
CA SER A 510 17.38 -8.10 -9.25
C SER A 510 15.90 -8.11 -8.87
N GLY A 511 15.13 -9.12 -9.29
CA GLY A 511 13.67 -9.09 -9.22
C GLY A 511 13.01 -8.21 -10.29
N LEU A 512 13.79 -7.41 -11.03
CA LEU A 512 13.31 -6.51 -12.07
C LEU A 512 12.96 -7.27 -13.36
N VAL A 513 12.04 -6.70 -14.16
CA VAL A 513 11.57 -7.33 -15.41
C VAL A 513 12.28 -6.77 -16.64
N LEU A 514 12.36 -7.58 -17.69
CA LEU A 514 12.85 -7.19 -19.01
C LEU A 514 11.87 -6.20 -19.63
N GLY A 515 12.29 -4.96 -19.81
CA GLY A 515 11.52 -3.90 -20.47
C GLY A 515 12.24 -3.27 -21.62
N VAL A 516 11.59 -2.35 -22.32
CA VAL A 516 12.15 -1.57 -23.44
C VAL A 516 12.40 -0.15 -22.98
N THR A 517 13.62 0.38 -23.19
CA THR A 517 13.99 1.76 -22.82
C THR A 517 12.96 2.76 -23.31
N ASP A 518 12.49 3.63 -22.41
CA ASP A 518 11.52 4.71 -22.64
C ASP A 518 10.18 4.19 -23.23
N SER A 519 9.77 2.97 -22.90
CA SER A 519 8.60 2.29 -23.47
C SER A 519 8.52 2.43 -25.00
N SER A 520 9.67 2.49 -25.65
CA SER A 520 9.80 2.82 -27.05
C SER A 520 9.22 1.73 -27.96
N THR A 521 8.41 2.12 -28.92
CA THR A 521 7.94 1.23 -29.99
C THR A 521 8.85 1.23 -31.24
N ALA A 522 9.99 1.91 -31.18
CA ALA A 522 10.92 2.03 -32.30
C ALA A 522 11.87 0.81 -32.38
N ALA A 523 12.13 0.32 -33.59
CA ALA A 523 13.18 -0.67 -33.81
C ALA A 523 14.56 -0.10 -33.44
N GLY A 524 15.39 -0.89 -32.76
CA GLY A 524 16.70 -0.52 -32.24
C GLY A 524 16.67 0.08 -30.83
N ALA A 525 15.50 0.22 -30.21
CA ALA A 525 15.42 0.57 -28.79
C ALA A 525 15.99 -0.59 -27.94
N LEU A 526 16.87 -0.24 -27.00
CA LEU A 526 17.54 -1.22 -26.15
C LEU A 526 16.58 -1.81 -25.11
N THR A 527 16.87 -3.03 -24.69
CA THR A 527 16.24 -3.58 -23.50
C THR A 527 17.03 -3.22 -22.23
N ILE A 528 16.28 -3.01 -21.17
CA ILE A 528 16.76 -2.72 -19.84
C ILE A 528 15.95 -3.51 -18.80
N GLN A 529 16.51 -3.70 -17.62
CA GLN A 529 15.68 -4.19 -16.50
C GLN A 529 14.98 -3.02 -15.82
N TRP A 530 13.72 -3.19 -15.45
CA TRP A 530 12.89 -2.16 -14.82
C TRP A 530 11.95 -2.77 -13.76
N PRO A 531 11.45 -2.02 -12.77
CA PRO A 531 10.43 -2.51 -11.85
C PRO A 531 9.17 -2.96 -12.61
N ASP A 532 8.60 -4.06 -12.17
CA ASP A 532 7.30 -4.54 -12.63
C ASP A 532 6.19 -3.55 -12.25
N GLY A 533 5.26 -3.28 -13.17
CA GLY A 533 4.20 -2.30 -12.96
C GLY A 533 4.62 -0.84 -13.17
N GLU A 534 5.90 -0.57 -13.50
CA GLU A 534 6.39 0.77 -13.83
C GLU A 534 6.73 0.89 -15.32
N SER A 535 6.31 1.97 -15.97
CA SER A 535 6.78 2.25 -17.33
C SER A 535 8.29 2.48 -17.35
N SER A 536 9.02 1.79 -18.22
CA SER A 536 10.45 1.99 -18.45
C SER A 536 10.79 3.36 -19.07
N GLY A 537 9.79 4.18 -19.32
CA GLY A 537 9.88 5.59 -19.72
C GLY A 537 10.47 6.51 -18.67
N GLY A 538 10.95 5.98 -17.56
CA GLY A 538 11.70 6.68 -16.53
C GLY A 538 10.87 6.98 -15.29
N ALA A 539 11.54 6.97 -14.12
CA ALA A 539 11.08 7.71 -12.96
C ALA A 539 10.98 9.18 -13.37
N GLY A 540 9.77 9.65 -13.64
CA GLY A 540 9.55 11.04 -14.02
C GLY A 540 8.35 11.18 -14.92
N GLY A 541 7.27 11.68 -14.37
CA GLY A 541 5.99 12.02 -14.95
C GLY A 541 5.90 11.87 -16.45
N ALA A 542 5.00 11.03 -16.92
CA ALA A 542 4.84 10.80 -18.35
C ALA A 542 4.70 12.14 -19.10
N ARG A 543 5.50 12.35 -20.14
CA ARG A 543 5.30 13.51 -21.02
C ARG A 543 4.07 13.25 -21.88
N VAL A 544 3.06 14.06 -21.70
CA VAL A 544 1.77 13.99 -22.40
C VAL A 544 1.56 15.25 -23.25
N PRO A 545 0.65 15.24 -24.24
CA PRO A 545 0.27 16.47 -24.91
C PRO A 545 -0.23 17.53 -23.93
N GLY A 546 0.45 18.67 -23.87
CA GLY A 546 0.13 19.77 -22.97
C GLY A 546 -1.01 20.65 -23.45
N ARG A 547 -1.34 21.65 -22.63
CA ARG A 547 -2.15 22.80 -23.08
C ARG A 547 -1.39 23.61 -24.13
N ILE A 548 -0.08 23.71 -23.97
CA ILE A 548 0.86 24.36 -24.88
C ILE A 548 2.07 23.41 -24.97
N GLY A 549 2.35 22.84 -26.13
CA GLY A 549 3.46 21.89 -26.26
C GLY A 549 3.21 20.58 -25.54
N SER A 550 4.11 20.23 -24.63
CA SER A 550 4.04 19.04 -23.78
C SER A 550 3.76 19.41 -22.32
N ALA A 551 3.28 18.46 -21.55
CA ALA A 551 3.01 18.56 -20.11
C ALA A 551 3.63 17.37 -19.36
N VAL A 552 3.75 17.48 -18.06
CA VAL A 552 4.03 16.35 -17.18
C VAL A 552 2.70 15.84 -16.61
N HIS A 553 2.45 14.55 -16.74
CA HIS A 553 1.38 13.87 -16.02
C HIS A 553 1.95 13.27 -14.72
N LEU A 554 1.34 13.61 -13.60
CA LEU A 554 1.58 13.03 -12.27
C LEU A 554 0.37 12.13 -11.99
N ASP A 555 0.61 10.86 -11.71
CA ASP A 555 -0.43 9.81 -11.64
C ASP A 555 -1.14 9.69 -10.28
N GLY A 556 -0.74 10.53 -9.30
CA GLY A 556 -1.32 10.50 -7.95
C GLY A 556 -0.72 9.44 -7.04
N ASP A 557 0.27 8.71 -7.51
CA ASP A 557 0.79 7.52 -6.83
C ASP A 557 2.27 7.66 -6.41
N GLY A 558 2.58 8.81 -5.82
CA GLY A 558 3.92 9.08 -5.30
C GLY A 558 4.78 9.99 -6.16
N GLU A 559 4.40 10.27 -7.40
CA GLU A 559 5.12 11.18 -8.29
C GLU A 559 4.95 12.65 -7.90
N TYR A 560 6.05 13.39 -7.95
CA TYR A 560 6.07 14.83 -7.70
C TYR A 560 7.31 15.47 -8.31
N ILE A 561 7.30 16.79 -8.45
CA ILE A 561 8.47 17.54 -8.89
C ILE A 561 9.10 18.23 -7.67
N ALA A 562 10.33 17.86 -7.34
CA ALA A 562 11.13 18.57 -6.36
C ALA A 562 11.81 19.78 -7.02
N MET A 563 11.58 20.95 -6.44
CA MET A 563 12.19 22.21 -6.84
C MET A 563 13.40 22.52 -5.95
N PRO A 564 14.31 23.42 -6.35
CA PRO A 564 15.44 23.82 -5.52
C PRO A 564 15.00 24.43 -4.19
N ASN A 565 15.66 24.02 -3.09
CA ASN A 565 15.41 24.55 -1.76
C ASN A 565 15.47 26.08 -1.73
N GLY A 566 14.50 26.70 -1.06
CA GLY A 566 14.41 28.16 -0.93
C GLY A 566 13.91 28.87 -2.17
N ILE A 567 13.22 28.17 -3.06
CA ILE A 567 12.76 28.72 -4.34
C ILE A 567 11.91 29.99 -4.19
N VAL A 568 11.18 30.11 -3.10
CA VAL A 568 10.33 31.27 -2.77
C VAL A 568 10.95 32.22 -1.75
N SER A 569 12.14 31.91 -1.21
CA SER A 569 12.78 32.70 -0.13
C SER A 569 13.13 34.15 -0.53
N GLY A 570 13.24 34.43 -1.82
CA GLY A 570 13.47 35.77 -2.37
C GLY A 570 12.20 36.63 -2.52
N LEU A 571 11.02 36.06 -2.35
CA LEU A 571 9.73 36.74 -2.59
C LEU A 571 9.27 37.52 -1.34
N SER A 572 9.82 38.71 -1.14
CA SER A 572 9.53 39.58 0.02
C SER A 572 8.45 40.62 -0.24
N GLY A 573 7.90 40.68 -1.45
CA GLY A 573 6.88 41.66 -1.87
C GLY A 573 5.78 41.01 -2.68
N ASP A 574 5.35 41.72 -3.72
CA ASP A 574 4.33 41.22 -4.67
C ASP A 574 4.82 39.99 -5.44
N TYR A 575 3.95 39.01 -5.66
CA TYR A 575 4.31 37.78 -6.39
C TYR A 575 3.10 37.17 -7.11
N THR A 576 3.40 36.24 -8.01
CA THR A 576 2.41 35.42 -8.72
C THR A 576 2.94 34.00 -8.85
N VAL A 577 2.08 33.00 -8.65
CA VAL A 577 2.31 31.60 -9.06
C VAL A 577 1.17 31.19 -10.00
N SER A 578 1.51 30.58 -11.13
CA SER A 578 0.56 30.19 -12.16
C SER A 578 0.94 28.85 -12.79
N ALA A 579 -0.05 27.99 -13.05
CA ALA A 579 0.14 26.75 -13.80
C ALA A 579 -1.14 26.35 -14.52
N TRP A 580 -1.01 25.66 -15.64
CA TRP A 580 -2.08 24.88 -16.22
C TRP A 580 -2.14 23.53 -15.52
N VAL A 581 -3.35 23.06 -15.24
CA VAL A 581 -3.60 21.76 -14.62
C VAL A 581 -4.81 21.11 -15.27
N ASP A 582 -4.70 19.82 -15.57
CA ASP A 582 -5.77 18.97 -16.08
C ASP A 582 -5.97 17.80 -15.09
N PRO A 583 -6.87 17.92 -14.10
CA PRO A 583 -7.06 16.89 -13.09
C PRO A 583 -7.75 15.65 -13.63
N SER A 584 -7.20 14.45 -13.37
CA SER A 584 -7.89 13.18 -13.57
C SER A 584 -8.90 12.94 -12.44
N VAL A 585 -8.54 13.38 -11.21
CA VAL A 585 -9.39 13.31 -10.02
C VAL A 585 -9.20 14.56 -9.15
N ASN A 586 -10.25 14.99 -8.43
CA ASN A 586 -10.20 16.08 -7.45
C ASN A 586 -10.06 15.52 -6.02
N SER A 587 -8.97 14.83 -5.75
CA SER A 587 -8.70 14.30 -4.41
C SER A 587 -8.57 15.43 -3.39
N THR A 588 -9.27 15.29 -2.27
CA THR A 588 -9.24 16.31 -1.20
C THR A 588 -7.82 16.43 -0.65
N TRP A 589 -7.31 17.67 -0.61
CA TRP A 589 -5.97 18.04 -0.16
C TRP A 589 -4.82 17.65 -1.09
N SER A 590 -5.05 17.17 -2.31
CA SER A 590 -3.98 17.06 -3.30
C SER A 590 -3.45 18.45 -3.67
N ARG A 591 -2.11 18.59 -3.74
CA ARG A 591 -1.44 19.87 -3.94
C ARG A 591 -1.04 20.07 -5.40
N LEU A 592 -1.41 21.23 -5.96
CA LEU A 592 -0.75 21.67 -7.20
C LEU A 592 0.69 22.08 -6.89
N PHE A 593 0.90 22.82 -5.80
CA PHE A 593 2.22 23.05 -5.24
C PHE A 593 2.15 23.18 -3.71
N ASP A 594 3.25 22.86 -3.03
CA ASP A 594 3.46 23.06 -1.59
C ASP A 594 4.93 23.42 -1.35
N PHE A 595 5.18 24.60 -0.71
CA PHE A 595 6.51 25.13 -0.47
C PHE A 595 6.67 25.48 0.99
N GLY A 596 7.62 24.85 1.69
CA GLY A 596 7.79 25.09 3.10
C GLY A 596 8.94 24.32 3.76
N THR A 597 8.78 24.13 5.07
CA THR A 597 9.76 23.42 5.92
C THR A 597 9.01 22.55 6.93
N GLY A 598 8.04 21.78 6.46
CA GLY A 598 7.14 20.97 7.27
C GLY A 598 5.82 21.70 7.61
N THR A 599 4.98 21.07 8.38
CA THR A 599 3.57 21.46 8.61
C THR A 599 3.36 22.72 9.46
N THR A 600 4.41 23.51 9.72
CA THR A 600 4.33 24.78 10.49
C THR A 600 4.52 26.00 9.60
N ASP A 601 5.50 25.98 8.69
CA ASP A 601 5.89 27.11 7.85
C ASP A 601 5.76 26.68 6.39
N TYR A 602 4.64 27.04 5.74
CA TYR A 602 4.34 26.61 4.37
C TYR A 602 3.44 27.59 3.61
N MET A 603 3.43 27.42 2.28
CA MET A 603 2.44 27.96 1.37
C MET A 603 2.05 26.93 0.32
N PHE A 604 0.76 26.77 0.09
CA PHE A 604 0.29 25.79 -0.90
C PHE A 604 -0.88 26.29 -1.75
N LEU A 605 -1.08 25.61 -2.87
CA LEU A 605 -2.32 25.64 -3.62
C LEU A 605 -2.82 24.20 -3.81
N THR A 606 -4.01 23.92 -3.26
CA THR A 606 -4.71 22.64 -3.50
C THR A 606 -5.80 22.81 -4.56
N ILE A 607 -5.95 21.80 -5.43
CA ILE A 607 -7.05 21.77 -6.41
C ILE A 607 -8.38 21.43 -5.77
N SER A 608 -8.36 20.86 -4.56
CA SER A 608 -9.56 20.52 -3.80
C SER A 608 -9.32 20.60 -2.28
N ASP A 609 -10.13 21.39 -1.59
CA ASP A 609 -10.27 21.32 -0.11
C ASP A 609 -11.49 20.48 0.31
N GLY A 610 -11.99 19.66 -0.60
CA GLY A 610 -13.25 18.93 -0.55
C GLY A 610 -14.39 19.64 -1.28
N THR A 611 -14.33 20.95 -1.44
CA THR A 611 -15.39 21.76 -2.07
C THR A 611 -14.88 22.82 -3.05
N ASN A 612 -13.66 23.30 -2.87
CA ASN A 612 -13.12 24.43 -3.61
C ASN A 612 -11.62 24.30 -3.88
N VAL A 613 -11.13 25.00 -4.89
CA VAL A 613 -9.70 25.32 -5.01
C VAL A 613 -9.31 26.29 -3.91
N ARG A 614 -8.15 26.07 -3.24
CA ARG A 614 -7.69 26.92 -2.12
C ARG A 614 -6.20 27.22 -2.23
N PHE A 615 -5.84 28.47 -1.96
CA PHE A 615 -4.48 28.88 -1.60
C PHE A 615 -4.40 29.17 -0.12
N ALA A 616 -3.29 28.83 0.53
CA ALA A 616 -2.99 29.23 1.90
C ALA A 616 -1.50 29.49 2.10
N ILE A 617 -1.17 30.38 3.07
CA ILE A 617 0.19 30.63 3.55
C ILE A 617 0.17 30.82 5.06
N THR A 618 1.16 30.24 5.77
CA THR A 618 1.27 30.32 7.24
C THR A 618 2.71 30.23 7.71
N THR A 619 2.97 30.76 8.93
CA THR A 619 4.19 30.56 9.71
C THR A 619 3.87 30.02 11.12
N SER A 620 2.72 29.38 11.28
CA SER A 620 2.25 28.86 12.59
C SER A 620 1.28 27.68 12.43
N GLY A 621 1.42 26.91 11.36
CA GLY A 621 0.61 25.74 11.07
C GLY A 621 -0.84 26.06 10.63
N PRO A 622 -1.71 25.04 10.56
CA PRO A 622 -3.04 25.16 9.93
C PRO A 622 -3.96 26.14 10.63
N GLY A 623 -3.80 26.34 11.96
CA GLY A 623 -4.58 27.33 12.71
C GLY A 623 -4.22 28.78 12.43
N GLY A 624 -3.10 29.05 11.74
CA GLY A 624 -2.61 30.39 11.39
C GLY A 624 -2.65 30.73 9.91
N GLU A 625 -3.27 29.90 9.09
CA GLU A 625 -3.35 30.10 7.64
C GLU A 625 -4.08 31.37 7.24
N GLN A 626 -3.45 32.15 6.37
CA GLN A 626 -4.10 33.19 5.59
C GLN A 626 -4.54 32.59 4.25
N GLN A 627 -5.84 32.44 4.05
CA GLN A 627 -6.42 31.63 2.99
C GLN A 627 -7.11 32.47 1.91
N ILE A 628 -7.09 31.97 0.68
CA ILE A 628 -7.95 32.43 -0.41
C ILE A 628 -8.74 31.22 -0.91
N ASN A 629 -10.04 31.18 -0.62
CA ASN A 629 -10.94 30.12 -1.05
C ASN A 629 -11.59 30.53 -2.37
N GLY A 630 -11.48 29.66 -3.37
CA GLY A 630 -12.17 29.81 -4.64
C GLY A 630 -13.64 29.41 -4.56
N THR A 631 -14.31 29.34 -5.71
CA THR A 631 -15.69 28.90 -5.83
C THR A 631 -15.74 27.62 -6.70
N GLY A 632 -15.89 26.46 -6.05
CA GLY A 632 -16.01 25.17 -6.71
C GLY A 632 -14.68 24.51 -7.05
N LEU A 633 -14.78 23.27 -7.53
CA LEU A 633 -13.67 22.41 -7.96
C LEU A 633 -13.34 22.67 -9.44
N LEU A 634 -12.16 22.25 -9.88
CA LEU A 634 -11.78 22.27 -11.30
C LEU A 634 -12.55 21.16 -12.04
N PRO A 635 -12.87 21.38 -13.35
CA PRO A 635 -13.44 20.31 -14.18
C PRO A 635 -12.39 19.23 -14.41
N LEU A 636 -12.79 17.97 -14.29
CA LEU A 636 -11.94 16.82 -14.57
C LEU A 636 -11.70 16.64 -16.06
N ASN A 637 -10.53 16.10 -16.43
CA ASN A 637 -10.11 15.83 -17.79
C ASN A 637 -10.27 17.08 -18.69
N SER A 638 -9.90 18.24 -18.14
CA SER A 638 -10.04 19.52 -18.83
C SER A 638 -9.05 20.55 -18.28
N TRP A 639 -8.19 21.05 -19.14
CA TRP A 639 -7.21 22.07 -18.79
C TRP A 639 -7.80 23.31 -18.14
N SER A 640 -7.30 23.68 -16.99
CA SER A 640 -7.62 24.91 -16.27
C SER A 640 -6.36 25.65 -15.88
N LEU A 641 -6.28 26.95 -16.21
CA LEU A 641 -5.22 27.80 -15.66
C LEU A 641 -5.59 28.22 -14.24
N VAL A 642 -4.77 27.86 -13.24
CA VAL A 642 -4.91 28.32 -11.87
C VAL A 642 -3.80 29.30 -11.57
N THR A 643 -4.16 30.50 -11.09
CA THR A 643 -3.20 31.56 -10.80
C THR A 643 -3.53 32.20 -9.44
N VAL A 644 -2.52 32.35 -8.59
CA VAL A 644 -2.61 33.18 -7.40
C VAL A 644 -1.71 34.39 -7.56
N THR A 645 -2.23 35.59 -7.31
CA THR A 645 -1.49 36.85 -7.26
C THR A 645 -1.61 37.49 -5.89
N VAL A 646 -0.51 38.02 -5.36
CA VAL A 646 -0.54 38.85 -4.15
C VAL A 646 0.09 40.19 -4.47
N SER A 647 -0.69 41.29 -4.28
CA SER A 647 -0.25 42.66 -4.47
C SER A 647 -0.48 43.44 -3.17
N GLY A 648 0.60 43.90 -2.55
CA GLY A 648 0.59 44.41 -1.18
C GLY A 648 0.08 43.33 -0.22
N THR A 649 -1.09 43.53 0.38
CA THR A 649 -1.76 42.54 1.25
C THR A 649 -2.96 41.86 0.58
N THR A 650 -3.25 42.17 -0.68
CA THR A 650 -4.42 41.61 -1.35
C THR A 650 -4.02 40.42 -2.20
N GLY A 651 -4.42 39.25 -1.76
CA GLY A 651 -4.32 38.01 -2.54
C GLY A 651 -5.57 37.77 -3.40
N THR A 652 -5.39 37.34 -4.64
CA THR A 652 -6.49 36.99 -5.56
C THR A 652 -6.19 35.64 -6.24
N LEU A 653 -7.15 34.74 -6.18
CA LEU A 653 -7.13 33.43 -6.85
C LEU A 653 -7.97 33.52 -8.14
N TYR A 654 -7.40 33.04 -9.23
CA TYR A 654 -8.04 33.01 -10.54
C TYR A 654 -8.13 31.58 -11.06
N VAL A 655 -9.22 31.28 -11.75
CA VAL A 655 -9.35 30.09 -12.59
C VAL A 655 -9.73 30.55 -14.01
N ASN A 656 -8.95 30.11 -15.00
CA ASN A 656 -9.12 30.49 -16.41
C ASN A 656 -9.23 32.02 -16.63
N GLY A 657 -8.38 32.78 -15.92
CA GLY A 657 -8.33 34.24 -16.00
C GLY A 657 -9.45 34.97 -15.27
N THR A 658 -10.40 34.27 -14.69
CA THR A 658 -11.52 34.83 -13.92
C THR A 658 -11.22 34.77 -12.43
N PRO A 659 -11.34 35.89 -11.65
CA PRO A 659 -11.15 35.83 -10.21
C PRO A 659 -12.26 35.01 -9.56
N VAL A 660 -11.87 34.03 -8.77
CA VAL A 660 -12.78 33.09 -8.06
C VAL A 660 -12.74 33.25 -6.54
N GLY A 661 -11.73 33.95 -6.01
CA GLY A 661 -11.58 34.26 -4.59
C GLY A 661 -10.60 35.39 -4.35
N ALA A 662 -10.76 36.11 -3.22
CA ALA A 662 -9.80 37.15 -2.82
C ALA A 662 -9.76 37.27 -1.28
N ASN A 663 -8.58 37.63 -0.77
CA ASN A 663 -8.36 37.98 0.64
C ASN A 663 -7.51 39.25 0.74
N PRO A 664 -8.00 40.34 1.34
CA PRO A 664 -7.24 41.60 1.48
C PRO A 664 -6.17 41.53 2.56
N ASP A 665 -6.15 40.50 3.38
CA ASP A 665 -5.33 40.39 4.59
C ASP A 665 -4.24 39.30 4.49
N ILE A 666 -3.67 39.07 3.30
CA ILE A 666 -2.48 38.23 3.10
C ILE A 666 -1.24 39.05 3.48
N THR A 667 -0.84 39.00 4.73
CA THR A 667 0.28 39.80 5.30
C THR A 667 1.58 38.99 5.41
N ILE A 668 1.52 37.65 5.33
CA ILE A 668 2.68 36.76 5.30
C ILE A 668 3.21 36.75 3.88
N THR A 669 4.52 36.98 3.72
CA THR A 669 5.20 36.87 2.42
C THR A 669 5.90 35.50 2.31
N PRO A 670 6.14 34.94 1.12
CA PRO A 670 6.87 33.69 0.98
C PRO A 670 8.29 33.77 1.60
N ALA A 671 8.95 34.91 1.56
CA ALA A 671 10.23 35.13 2.24
C ALA A 671 10.15 34.93 3.77
N SER A 672 8.99 35.09 4.36
CA SER A 672 8.77 34.88 5.81
C SER A 672 8.84 33.39 6.20
N LEU A 673 8.73 32.46 5.25
CA LEU A 673 8.90 31.01 5.47
C LEU A 673 10.37 30.63 5.67
N GLY A 674 11.32 31.57 5.41
CA GLY A 674 12.76 31.32 5.49
C GLY A 674 13.29 30.54 4.29
N THR A 675 14.33 29.75 4.50
CA THR A 675 14.82 28.84 3.46
C THR A 675 14.01 27.56 3.50
N THR A 676 13.05 27.44 2.59
CA THR A 676 12.21 26.26 2.45
C THR A 676 13.07 25.06 1.99
N THR A 677 12.72 23.87 2.44
CA THR A 677 13.46 22.62 2.14
C THR A 677 12.57 21.54 1.54
N GLN A 678 11.29 21.81 1.44
CA GLN A 678 10.25 20.96 0.89
C GLN A 678 9.47 21.79 -0.12
N ASP A 679 10.05 21.97 -1.30
CA ASP A 679 9.48 22.80 -2.38
C ASP A 679 9.03 21.86 -3.51
N TRP A 680 7.70 21.56 -3.57
CA TRP A 680 7.16 20.52 -4.42
C TRP A 680 6.00 20.99 -5.31
N ILE A 681 5.91 20.38 -6.51
CA ILE A 681 4.69 20.35 -7.32
C ILE A 681 4.16 18.92 -7.25
N GLY A 682 2.86 18.73 -6.93
CA GLY A 682 2.21 17.43 -6.87
C GLY A 682 2.24 16.73 -5.52
N ARG A 683 2.93 17.27 -4.51
CA ARG A 683 3.07 16.65 -3.18
C ARG A 683 2.75 17.64 -2.07
N SER A 684 2.15 17.14 -0.97
CA SER A 684 1.89 17.89 0.27
C SER A 684 3.00 17.71 1.30
N GLU A 685 3.18 18.70 2.18
CA GLU A 685 3.99 18.57 3.40
C GLU A 685 3.31 17.70 4.48
N TYR A 686 2.02 17.46 4.36
CA TYR A 686 1.29 16.52 5.21
C TYR A 686 1.37 15.12 4.60
N ALA A 687 2.02 14.20 5.29
CA ALA A 687 2.25 12.83 4.78
C ALA A 687 0.96 12.03 4.51
N GLY A 688 -0.15 12.40 5.12
CA GLY A 688 -1.45 11.74 4.88
C GLY A 688 -2.27 12.36 3.73
N ASP A 689 -1.81 13.45 3.11
CA ASP A 689 -2.51 14.04 1.97
C ASP A 689 -2.17 13.29 0.68
N PRO A 690 -3.14 13.12 -0.25
CA PRO A 690 -2.91 12.41 -1.50
C PRO A 690 -1.97 13.20 -2.43
N TYR A 691 -1.17 12.47 -3.21
CA TYR A 691 -0.42 13.03 -4.34
C TYR A 691 -1.38 13.54 -5.42
N LEU A 692 -0.89 14.42 -6.29
CA LEU A 692 -1.67 15.02 -7.36
C LEU A 692 -1.79 14.04 -8.55
N ASP A 693 -3.01 13.67 -8.90
CA ASP A 693 -3.33 12.95 -10.13
C ASP A 693 -3.86 13.96 -11.15
N ALA A 694 -2.94 14.49 -11.96
CA ALA A 694 -3.22 15.52 -12.96
C ALA A 694 -2.06 15.68 -13.94
N SER A 695 -2.35 16.18 -15.15
CA SER A 695 -1.31 16.77 -16.00
C SER A 695 -1.06 18.22 -15.61
N VAL A 696 0.22 18.62 -15.54
CA VAL A 696 0.66 19.98 -15.21
C VAL A 696 1.47 20.54 -16.36
N ASP A 697 1.18 21.80 -16.73
CA ASP A 697 1.83 22.48 -17.84
C ASP A 697 2.10 23.96 -17.51
N ASP A 698 3.13 24.57 -18.08
CA ASP A 698 3.52 25.99 -17.94
C ASP A 698 3.49 26.46 -16.47
N PHE A 699 4.24 25.81 -15.57
CA PHE A 699 4.35 26.23 -14.17
C PHE A 699 5.32 27.41 -14.03
N ASN A 700 4.82 28.54 -13.51
CA ASN A 700 5.54 29.79 -13.47
C ASN A 700 5.51 30.45 -12.08
N ILE A 701 6.65 30.99 -11.64
CA ILE A 701 6.76 31.87 -10.48
C ILE A 701 7.29 33.23 -10.92
N TYR A 702 6.61 34.31 -10.50
CA TYR A 702 6.96 35.70 -10.76
C TYR A 702 7.22 36.44 -9.45
N ASN A 703 8.24 37.29 -9.41
CA ASN A 703 8.51 38.24 -8.31
C ASN A 703 7.71 39.56 -8.43
N SER A 704 6.54 39.49 -9.03
CA SER A 704 5.61 40.62 -9.19
C SER A 704 4.17 40.10 -9.29
N ALA A 705 3.20 40.91 -8.84
CA ALA A 705 1.80 40.59 -9.03
C ALA A 705 1.37 40.89 -10.47
N LEU A 706 0.98 39.86 -11.22
CA LEU A 706 0.36 40.05 -12.54
C LEU A 706 -1.01 40.70 -12.38
N SER A 707 -1.29 41.67 -13.25
CA SER A 707 -2.62 42.28 -13.34
C SER A 707 -3.66 41.30 -13.87
N ALA A 708 -4.93 41.52 -13.59
CA ALA A 708 -6.03 40.69 -14.10
C ALA A 708 -6.01 40.57 -15.65
N ALA A 709 -5.58 41.61 -16.35
CA ALA A 709 -5.43 41.61 -17.83
C ALA A 709 -4.29 40.66 -18.29
N GLN A 710 -3.18 40.61 -17.53
CA GLN A 710 -2.07 39.69 -17.83
C GLN A 710 -2.47 38.25 -17.52
N VAL A 711 -3.16 38.01 -16.39
CA VAL A 711 -3.69 36.67 -16.07
C VAL A 711 -4.70 36.20 -17.12
N ALA A 712 -5.57 37.07 -17.62
CA ALA A 712 -6.49 36.75 -18.70
C ALA A 712 -5.74 36.46 -20.03
N THR A 713 -4.59 37.08 -20.27
CA THR A 713 -3.73 36.78 -21.42
C THR A 713 -3.13 35.39 -21.30
N LEU A 714 -2.58 35.00 -20.15
CA LEU A 714 -2.11 33.64 -19.90
C LEU A 714 -3.24 32.61 -20.12
N ALA A 715 -4.45 32.89 -19.64
CA ALA A 715 -5.60 32.01 -19.81
C ALA A 715 -6.04 31.85 -21.28
N SER A 716 -5.66 32.75 -22.17
CA SER A 716 -5.89 32.62 -23.62
C SER A 716 -4.91 31.66 -24.31
N GLY A 717 -3.96 31.07 -23.60
CA GLY A 717 -2.94 30.16 -24.12
C GLY A 717 -1.72 30.89 -24.70
N VAL A 718 -1.47 32.12 -24.27
CA VAL A 718 -0.23 32.82 -24.55
C VAL A 718 0.78 32.46 -23.47
N THR A 719 1.94 31.94 -23.83
CA THR A 719 3.01 31.64 -22.88
C THR A 719 3.46 32.89 -22.13
N GLY A 720 3.54 32.83 -20.83
CA GLY A 720 4.11 33.87 -19.97
C GLY A 720 5.39 33.37 -19.38
N ALA A 721 6.50 33.99 -19.66
CA ALA A 721 7.78 33.62 -19.07
C ALA A 721 7.81 34.05 -17.60
N GLY A 722 7.91 33.08 -16.69
CA GLY A 722 8.22 33.32 -15.27
C GLY A 722 9.60 33.96 -15.12
N ASN A 723 9.80 34.80 -14.14
CA ASN A 723 11.10 35.46 -13.93
C ASN A 723 11.85 34.93 -12.69
N VAL A 724 11.26 33.99 -11.96
CA VAL A 724 11.91 33.22 -10.88
C VAL A 724 12.03 31.76 -11.33
N VAL A 725 10.95 31.18 -11.85
CA VAL A 725 10.85 29.84 -12.43
C VAL A 725 9.97 29.92 -13.66
N ASP A 726 10.32 29.14 -14.68
CA ASP A 726 9.57 28.96 -15.91
C ASP A 726 9.73 27.51 -16.38
N TYR A 727 8.84 26.61 -15.96
CA TYR A 727 8.81 25.21 -16.36
C TYR A 727 7.78 25.03 -17.47
N THR A 728 8.24 24.84 -18.69
CA THR A 728 7.39 24.62 -19.87
C THR A 728 7.03 23.14 -20.06
N PHE A 729 7.75 22.22 -19.43
CA PHE A 729 7.62 20.76 -19.55
C PHE A 729 7.75 20.24 -21.00
N ASP A 730 8.39 20.99 -21.88
CA ASP A 730 8.61 20.65 -23.29
C ASP A 730 9.85 19.78 -23.54
N GLU A 731 10.49 19.28 -22.49
CA GLU A 731 11.60 18.33 -22.62
C GLU A 731 11.12 17.04 -23.27
N ALA A 732 11.98 16.43 -24.07
CA ALA A 732 11.65 15.20 -24.79
C ALA A 732 11.45 13.97 -23.88
N GLY A 733 11.71 14.11 -22.55
CA GLY A 733 11.63 13.06 -21.54
C GLY A 733 12.67 13.24 -20.44
N GLY A 734 12.73 12.28 -19.51
CA GLY A 734 13.66 12.28 -18.38
C GLY A 734 13.13 12.99 -17.13
N THR A 735 13.88 12.87 -16.04
CA THR A 735 13.49 13.38 -14.70
C THR A 735 13.82 14.86 -14.48
N THR A 736 14.63 15.47 -15.32
CA THR A 736 14.99 16.89 -15.18
C THR A 736 13.92 17.77 -15.81
N VAL A 737 13.40 18.71 -15.03
CA VAL A 737 12.53 19.81 -15.48
C VAL A 737 13.40 21.05 -15.63
N ILE A 738 13.50 21.57 -16.86
CA ILE A 738 14.40 22.68 -17.18
C ILE A 738 13.74 24.02 -16.84
N ASP A 739 14.44 24.85 -16.08
CA ASP A 739 14.02 26.23 -15.83
C ASP A 739 14.40 27.14 -17.03
N SER A 740 13.42 27.46 -17.80
CA SER A 740 13.54 28.35 -18.99
C SER A 740 13.66 29.84 -18.62
N SER A 741 13.50 30.22 -17.33
CA SER A 741 13.69 31.61 -16.88
C SER A 741 15.13 32.12 -17.00
N GLY A 742 16.09 31.20 -17.09
CA GLY A 742 17.51 31.49 -17.11
C GLY A 742 18.18 31.60 -15.74
N ASN A 743 17.47 31.36 -14.66
CA ASN A 743 18.01 31.38 -13.27
C ASN A 743 18.66 30.07 -12.87
N GLY A 744 18.41 28.98 -13.63
CA GLY A 744 18.97 27.65 -13.36
C GLY A 744 18.29 26.90 -12.20
N ASN A 745 17.06 27.24 -11.89
CA ASN A 745 16.22 26.59 -10.87
C ASN A 745 15.57 25.31 -11.40
N ASN A 746 16.36 24.43 -12.03
CA ASN A 746 15.85 23.18 -12.57
C ASN A 746 15.18 22.32 -11.48
N GLY A 747 14.03 21.75 -11.80
CA GLY A 747 13.34 20.78 -10.99
C GLY A 747 13.78 19.35 -11.30
N THR A 748 13.40 18.43 -10.44
CA THR A 748 13.61 16.99 -10.64
C THR A 748 12.31 16.28 -10.35
N ILE A 749 11.84 15.47 -11.28
CA ILE A 749 10.70 14.58 -11.04
C ILE A 749 11.22 13.43 -10.18
N LEU A 750 10.54 13.18 -9.07
CA LEU A 750 10.85 12.14 -8.09
C LEU A 750 9.59 11.34 -7.82
N SER A 751 9.78 10.12 -7.35
CA SER A 751 8.74 9.36 -6.68
C SER A 751 9.11 9.17 -5.21
N ALA A 752 8.16 9.36 -4.32
CA ALA A 752 8.36 9.22 -2.86
C ALA A 752 8.36 7.76 -2.41
N GLU A 753 7.73 6.91 -3.22
CA GLU A 753 7.72 5.46 -3.05
C GLU A 753 8.40 4.84 -4.29
N PRO A 754 8.90 3.61 -4.21
CA PRO A 754 9.11 2.85 -5.44
C PRO A 754 7.74 2.85 -6.14
N ILE A 755 7.68 3.41 -7.35
CA ILE A 755 6.43 3.68 -8.06
C ILE A 755 5.71 2.36 -8.24
N LEU A 756 4.65 2.18 -7.47
CA LEU A 756 3.69 1.12 -7.66
C LEU A 756 2.56 1.73 -8.48
N ASN A 757 2.66 1.61 -9.79
CA ASN A 757 1.57 2.00 -10.66
C ASN A 757 0.44 0.97 -10.50
N PHE A 758 -0.51 1.26 -9.62
CA PHE A 758 -1.64 0.38 -9.28
C PHE A 758 -2.71 0.29 -10.38
N GLY A 759 -2.56 1.00 -11.48
CA GLY A 759 -3.54 1.07 -12.56
C GLY A 759 -3.28 0.12 -13.73
N ASP A 760 -2.05 -0.28 -13.96
CA ASP A 760 -1.69 -1.17 -15.08
C ASP A 760 -0.54 -2.09 -14.69
N LEU A 761 -0.89 -3.26 -14.14
CA LEU A 761 0.07 -4.25 -13.61
C LEU A 761 0.89 -4.93 -14.71
N ASN A 762 0.46 -4.80 -15.97
CA ASN A 762 1.09 -5.45 -17.12
C ASN A 762 1.27 -4.42 -18.23
N LEU A 763 2.28 -3.55 -18.09
CA LEU A 763 2.61 -2.60 -19.14
C LEU A 763 3.06 -3.33 -20.40
N ASP A 764 2.52 -2.94 -21.54
CA ASP A 764 2.77 -3.59 -22.82
C ASP A 764 4.26 -3.65 -23.21
N ASP A 765 5.09 -2.75 -22.68
CA ASP A 765 6.54 -2.72 -22.92
C ASP A 765 7.33 -3.75 -22.08
N HIS A 766 6.74 -4.30 -21.01
CA HIS A 766 7.29 -5.40 -20.19
C HIS A 766 6.71 -6.77 -20.54
N LEU A 767 5.61 -6.80 -21.30
CA LEU A 767 4.95 -8.04 -21.68
C LEU A 767 5.53 -8.61 -22.98
N TRP A 768 5.79 -9.89 -22.96
CA TRP A 768 6.42 -10.60 -24.07
C TRP A 768 5.64 -11.86 -24.45
N THR A 769 5.34 -11.99 -25.73
CA THR A 769 4.75 -13.21 -26.30
C THR A 769 5.86 -14.18 -26.74
N LEU A 770 5.82 -15.41 -26.24
CA LEU A 770 6.75 -16.47 -26.60
C LEU A 770 6.12 -17.36 -27.68
N THR A 771 6.56 -17.19 -28.93
CA THR A 771 6.11 -18.02 -30.07
C THR A 771 7.14 -19.10 -30.34
N ALA A 772 6.74 -20.38 -30.25
CA ALA A 772 7.65 -21.51 -30.54
C ALA A 772 8.22 -21.44 -31.96
N SER A 773 9.55 -21.55 -32.11
CA SER A 773 10.31 -21.37 -33.34
C SER A 773 11.03 -22.63 -33.80
#